data_dea3f75be3877282cfdc11418c25417a
#
_entry.id   dea3f75be3877282cfdc11418c25417a
#
_cell.length_a   1.000
_cell.length_b   1.000
_cell.length_c   1.000
_cell.angle_alpha   90.00
_cell.angle_beta   90.00
_cell.angle_gamma   90.00
#
_symmetry.space_group_name_H-M   'P 1'
#
loop_
_entity.id
_entity.type
_entity.pdbx_description
1 polymer ?
#
loop_
_entity_poly.entity_id
_entity_poly.type
_entity_poly.pdbx_seq_one_letter_code
_entity_poly.pdbx_strand_id
1 'polypeptide(L)'
;MPEPKKLAELFTLRAYQVESIEKKGSDTVFDIELLPNRFADLAGHIGIAHEIHAIYGSKFLFPKPDARRSKTPIKEYVRAAVENGTAWRYTLSYVEGVSVKPSPKKIQERFAVCGLRPINSLVDATNYFMLDTGNPAHAFDYDKIEGKTISVRRARPSETMETIDGAVINLMKNDVVIADARGPIALAGIKGGKRAEITKDTKRALIELGVFDPARVRETARRVGFTTDASMRFSHLLPARVLGSTVELLIGYIQNFAGGIAAKDSVDIHKPFPKIIPILLDVPYASHLLGAVLSEKEILTILKRMAPPPWREDLKSSEDLIEDIGRIYGIERIEARPPRAPMISSGHDELHIFSDQLRGYMKELGYAEAINYALVSEDDLASIGEARSTLKLANPLSKEYAVFRTSMFPGLLKNIKIGTLYEHSPRLFEVGRVFRPARNTPEEHMMLACILSGTKKSGGLYYEAKGTLEALVEECGLDDIWFREVDPKASVWPFTLLGTMHPHRSAQVEIGTKRVGYLFEVHPDFRAREPVVFFELSIPNILGDISQKREFRAIPRFPAMVRDLSVLVHKDERADSVIDVIENSGGQLLADVDLFDYYEGSGFGEDRKSLAFHLVFQSSERTLKDKEVLDRIVVIKRALGERGWEVRE
;
A
#
# COMPACT_ATOMS: atom_id res chain seq x y z
N MET A 1 2.01 -36.07 20.09
CA MET A 1 1.82 -34.68 19.54
C MET A 1 2.46 -33.72 20.53
N PRO A 2 3.18 -32.71 20.08
CA PRO A 2 3.65 -31.64 20.94
C PRO A 2 2.48 -30.84 21.55
N GLU A 3 2.76 -30.06 22.60
CA GLU A 3 1.79 -29.13 23.13
C GLU A 3 1.37 -28.09 22.06
N PRO A 4 0.13 -27.57 22.10
CA PRO A 4 -0.39 -26.68 21.07
C PRO A 4 0.52 -25.48 20.77
N LYS A 5 1.08 -24.81 21.78
CA LYS A 5 2.00 -23.68 21.59
C LYS A 5 3.25 -24.07 20.80
N LYS A 6 3.88 -25.20 21.20
CA LYS A 6 5.07 -25.71 20.52
C LYS A 6 4.78 -26.18 19.11
N LEU A 7 3.56 -26.70 18.85
CA LEU A 7 3.13 -27.06 17.50
C LEU A 7 2.95 -25.80 16.63
N ALA A 8 2.37 -24.73 17.16
CA ALA A 8 2.22 -23.47 16.46
C ALA A 8 3.58 -22.83 16.11
N GLU A 9 4.53 -22.84 17.04
CA GLU A 9 5.89 -22.36 16.78
C GLU A 9 6.57 -23.15 15.65
N LEU A 10 6.44 -24.48 15.66
CA LEU A 10 6.97 -25.31 14.58
C LEU A 10 6.31 -25.04 13.23
N PHE A 11 5.00 -24.80 13.22
CA PHE A 11 4.29 -24.42 12.00
C PHE A 11 4.77 -23.09 11.47
N THR A 12 4.82 -22.05 12.31
CA THR A 12 5.27 -20.72 11.92
C THR A 12 6.70 -20.73 11.38
N LEU A 13 7.59 -21.54 11.95
CA LEU A 13 8.98 -21.65 11.50
C LEU A 13 9.15 -22.48 10.22
N ARG A 14 8.26 -23.45 9.92
CA ARG A 14 8.56 -24.49 8.93
C ARG A 14 7.47 -24.70 7.88
N ALA A 15 6.29 -24.15 8.02
CA ALA A 15 5.20 -24.42 7.09
C ALA A 15 4.33 -23.19 6.79
N TYR A 16 3.66 -22.62 7.78
CA TYR A 16 2.69 -21.54 7.62
C TYR A 16 2.53 -20.76 8.92
N GLN A 17 2.11 -19.52 8.81
CA GLN A 17 1.89 -18.66 9.97
C GLN A 17 0.66 -19.10 10.75
N VAL A 18 0.79 -19.21 12.08
CA VAL A 18 -0.32 -19.39 13.00
C VAL A 18 -0.68 -18.03 13.58
N GLU A 19 -1.82 -17.49 13.17
CA GLU A 19 -2.30 -16.17 13.57
C GLU A 19 -2.79 -16.18 15.02
N SER A 20 -3.54 -17.23 15.40
CA SER A 20 -4.05 -17.35 16.75
C SER A 20 -4.22 -18.80 17.20
N ILE A 21 -4.25 -19.00 18.51
CA ILE A 21 -4.54 -20.28 19.17
C ILE A 21 -5.64 -20.03 20.18
N GLU A 22 -6.80 -20.65 19.99
CA GLU A 22 -7.95 -20.53 20.89
C GLU A 22 -8.27 -21.86 21.55
N LYS A 23 -8.53 -21.86 22.86
CA LYS A 23 -9.04 -23.03 23.57
C LYS A 23 -10.56 -22.99 23.59
N LYS A 24 -11.21 -23.99 22.96
CA LYS A 24 -12.67 -24.15 22.94
C LYS A 24 -13.07 -25.44 23.63
N GLY A 25 -13.44 -25.36 24.91
CA GLY A 25 -13.71 -26.54 25.74
C GLY A 25 -12.47 -27.41 25.94
N SER A 26 -12.54 -28.68 25.52
CA SER A 26 -11.41 -29.62 25.52
C SER A 26 -10.56 -29.54 24.26
N ASP A 27 -10.99 -28.78 23.26
CA ASP A 27 -10.33 -28.66 21.95
C ASP A 27 -9.46 -27.42 21.86
N THR A 28 -8.54 -27.40 20.89
CA THR A 28 -7.68 -26.26 20.58
C THR A 28 -7.77 -25.96 19.11
N VAL A 29 -8.17 -24.73 18.78
CA VAL A 29 -8.33 -24.23 17.42
C VAL A 29 -7.11 -23.40 17.05
N PHE A 30 -6.56 -23.66 15.87
CA PHE A 30 -5.50 -22.88 15.26
C PHE A 30 -6.09 -22.08 14.10
N ASP A 31 -5.87 -20.78 14.08
CA ASP A 31 -6.07 -19.97 12.91
C ASP A 31 -4.77 -19.93 12.10
N ILE A 32 -4.83 -20.40 10.85
CA ILE A 32 -3.64 -20.67 10.04
C ILE A 32 -3.77 -19.92 8.72
N GLU A 33 -2.78 -19.09 8.42
CA GLU A 33 -2.64 -18.48 7.10
C GLU A 33 -1.95 -19.44 6.12
N LEU A 34 -2.66 -19.81 5.04
CA LEU A 34 -2.12 -20.71 4.02
C LEU A 34 -1.46 -19.95 2.89
N LEU A 35 -0.22 -20.30 2.58
CA LEU A 35 0.48 -19.75 1.42
C LEU A 35 -0.18 -20.20 0.10
N PRO A 36 -0.28 -19.33 -0.93
CA PRO A 36 -0.95 -19.65 -2.18
C PRO A 36 -0.43 -20.90 -2.89
N ASN A 37 0.88 -21.17 -2.86
CA ASN A 37 1.52 -22.34 -3.47
C ASN A 37 1.19 -23.64 -2.74
N ARG A 38 0.95 -23.59 -1.42
CA ARG A 38 0.63 -24.74 -0.55
C ARG A 38 -0.87 -24.89 -0.31
N PHE A 39 -1.69 -24.03 -0.89
CA PHE A 39 -3.13 -24.09 -0.67
C PHE A 39 -3.73 -25.42 -1.14
N ALA A 40 -3.23 -25.98 -2.26
CA ALA A 40 -3.72 -27.21 -2.85
C ALA A 40 -3.70 -28.41 -1.88
N ASP A 41 -2.64 -28.54 -1.09
CA ASP A 41 -2.45 -29.68 -0.17
C ASP A 41 -2.83 -29.35 1.27
N LEU A 42 -2.82 -28.08 1.69
CA LEU A 42 -3.03 -27.70 3.10
C LEU A 42 -4.45 -27.15 3.41
N ALA A 43 -5.33 -26.98 2.40
CA ALA A 43 -6.67 -26.40 2.62
C ALA A 43 -7.65 -27.31 3.39
N GLY A 44 -7.19 -28.46 3.90
CA GLY A 44 -7.96 -29.41 4.69
C GLY A 44 -7.14 -30.09 5.81
N HIS A 45 -7.84 -30.67 6.78
CA HIS A 45 -7.22 -31.32 7.94
C HIS A 45 -6.29 -32.48 7.58
N ILE A 46 -6.59 -33.21 6.50
CA ILE A 46 -5.72 -34.31 6.01
C ILE A 46 -4.36 -33.76 5.58
N GLY A 47 -4.35 -32.66 4.87
CA GLY A 47 -3.10 -32.00 4.45
C GLY A 47 -2.28 -31.47 5.64
N ILE A 48 -2.95 -30.82 6.58
CA ILE A 48 -2.31 -30.36 7.83
C ILE A 48 -1.75 -31.54 8.64
N ALA A 49 -2.50 -32.63 8.76
CA ALA A 49 -2.03 -33.83 9.45
C ALA A 49 -0.81 -34.46 8.74
N HIS A 50 -0.78 -34.41 7.42
CA HIS A 50 0.36 -34.87 6.63
C HIS A 50 1.59 -33.96 6.84
N GLU A 51 1.39 -32.65 6.91
CA GLU A 51 2.45 -31.69 7.20
C GLU A 51 3.05 -31.88 8.60
N ILE A 52 2.20 -32.17 9.61
CA ILE A 52 2.65 -32.57 10.96
C ILE A 52 3.52 -33.83 10.87
N HIS A 53 3.12 -34.81 10.06
CA HIS A 53 3.93 -36.01 9.83
C HIS A 53 5.30 -35.67 9.21
N ALA A 54 5.32 -34.78 8.20
CA ALA A 54 6.56 -34.40 7.53
C ALA A 54 7.53 -33.70 8.50
N ILE A 55 7.06 -32.74 9.26
CA ILE A 55 7.89 -31.92 10.16
C ILE A 55 8.28 -32.69 11.44
N TYR A 56 7.32 -33.36 12.06
CA TYR A 56 7.50 -33.97 13.39
C TYR A 56 7.81 -35.45 13.35
N GLY A 57 7.53 -36.14 12.25
CA GLY A 57 7.70 -37.61 12.12
C GLY A 57 6.64 -38.43 12.84
N SER A 58 5.48 -37.83 13.18
CA SER A 58 4.36 -38.55 13.78
C SER A 58 3.73 -39.54 12.81
N LYS A 59 2.98 -40.53 13.31
CA LYS A 59 2.28 -41.48 12.45
C LYS A 59 1.12 -40.76 11.72
N PHE A 60 1.08 -40.83 10.41
CA PHE A 60 -0.02 -40.37 9.58
C PHE A 60 -0.88 -41.55 9.12
N LEU A 61 -2.20 -41.41 9.22
CA LEU A 61 -3.17 -42.40 8.75
C LEU A 61 -4.20 -41.69 7.85
N PHE A 62 -4.19 -42.04 6.57
CA PHE A 62 -5.23 -41.59 5.67
C PHE A 62 -6.58 -42.24 6.03
N PRO A 63 -7.70 -41.50 6.07
CA PRO A 63 -9.02 -42.06 6.34
C PRO A 63 -9.34 -43.16 5.31
N LYS A 64 -9.80 -44.32 5.79
CA LYS A 64 -10.21 -45.40 4.89
C LYS A 64 -11.65 -45.14 4.43
N PRO A 65 -11.91 -45.15 3.11
CA PRO A 65 -13.28 -45.06 2.62
C PRO A 65 -14.06 -46.33 3.01
N ASP A 66 -15.33 -46.15 3.37
CA ASP A 66 -16.29 -47.23 3.66
C ASP A 66 -17.56 -46.97 2.84
N ALA A 67 -17.42 -46.99 1.54
CA ALA A 67 -18.52 -46.72 0.60
C ALA A 67 -19.21 -48.01 0.19
N ARG A 68 -20.53 -48.04 0.38
CA ARG A 68 -21.42 -49.14 -0.08
C ARG A 68 -22.00 -48.77 -1.44
N ARG A 69 -21.85 -49.67 -2.42
CA ARG A 69 -22.32 -49.46 -3.79
C ARG A 69 -23.35 -50.53 -4.21
N SER A 70 -24.34 -50.14 -5.01
CA SER A 70 -25.31 -51.02 -5.67
C SER A 70 -24.65 -51.72 -6.87
N LYS A 71 -25.44 -52.55 -7.53
CA LYS A 71 -25.02 -53.22 -8.78
C LYS A 71 -25.38 -52.39 -10.04
N THR A 72 -26.22 -51.36 -9.91
CA THR A 72 -26.71 -50.54 -11.02
C THR A 72 -25.72 -49.47 -11.41
N PRO A 73 -25.28 -49.43 -12.67
CA PRO A 73 -24.32 -48.40 -13.14
C PRO A 73 -24.95 -47.00 -13.12
N ILE A 74 -24.14 -45.97 -12.86
CA ILE A 74 -24.59 -44.57 -12.80
C ILE A 74 -25.20 -44.07 -14.10
N LYS A 75 -24.79 -44.59 -15.25
CA LYS A 75 -25.32 -44.23 -16.56
C LYS A 75 -26.81 -44.47 -16.72
N GLU A 76 -27.42 -45.38 -15.90
CA GLU A 76 -28.86 -45.60 -15.84
C GLU A 76 -29.62 -44.46 -15.16
N TYR A 77 -28.92 -43.65 -14.38
CA TYR A 77 -29.51 -42.55 -13.62
C TYR A 77 -29.23 -41.17 -14.25
N VAL A 78 -27.98 -40.91 -14.67
CA VAL A 78 -27.56 -39.59 -15.13
C VAL A 78 -26.51 -39.66 -16.23
N ARG A 79 -26.57 -38.70 -17.15
CA ARG A 79 -25.51 -38.44 -18.15
C ARG A 79 -24.85 -37.11 -17.84
N ALA A 80 -23.54 -37.01 -18.09
CA ALA A 80 -22.83 -35.78 -17.89
C ALA A 80 -21.97 -35.42 -19.09
N ALA A 81 -21.79 -34.12 -19.30
CA ALA A 81 -20.89 -33.57 -20.31
C ALA A 81 -20.15 -32.35 -19.74
N VAL A 82 -18.89 -32.19 -20.12
CA VAL A 82 -18.04 -31.06 -19.70
C VAL A 82 -17.53 -30.36 -20.95
N GLU A 83 -17.88 -29.08 -21.10
CA GLU A 83 -17.37 -28.23 -22.17
C GLU A 83 -15.85 -28.00 -21.96
N ASN A 84 -15.10 -28.07 -23.05
CA ASN A 84 -13.65 -27.91 -22.99
C ASN A 84 -13.23 -26.57 -22.36
N GLY A 85 -12.38 -26.64 -21.33
CA GLY A 85 -11.83 -25.48 -20.62
C GLY A 85 -12.76 -24.91 -19.56
N THR A 86 -13.79 -25.66 -19.10
CA THR A 86 -14.66 -25.26 -17.97
C THR A 86 -14.29 -25.97 -16.67
N ALA A 87 -13.85 -27.21 -16.75
CA ALA A 87 -13.32 -27.96 -15.61
C ALA A 87 -12.12 -28.81 -16.02
N TRP A 88 -11.20 -29.03 -15.11
CA TRP A 88 -10.03 -29.91 -15.30
C TRP A 88 -10.39 -31.37 -14.99
N ARG A 89 -11.27 -31.56 -14.01
CA ARG A 89 -11.90 -32.84 -13.68
C ARG A 89 -13.28 -32.60 -13.11
N TYR A 90 -14.23 -33.46 -13.44
CA TYR A 90 -15.58 -33.39 -12.96
C TYR A 90 -16.12 -34.79 -12.68
N THR A 91 -16.59 -35.04 -11.47
CA THR A 91 -17.16 -36.33 -11.08
C THR A 91 -18.57 -36.17 -10.57
N LEU A 92 -19.43 -37.16 -10.85
CA LEU A 92 -20.78 -37.27 -10.29
C LEU A 92 -20.96 -38.65 -9.68
N SER A 93 -21.62 -38.70 -8.53
CA SER A 93 -22.03 -39.93 -7.88
C SER A 93 -23.53 -39.85 -7.55
N TYR A 94 -24.27 -40.87 -7.87
CA TYR A 94 -25.70 -40.97 -7.51
C TYR A 94 -25.84 -41.77 -6.22
N VAL A 95 -26.65 -41.28 -5.27
CA VAL A 95 -26.98 -41.97 -4.00
C VAL A 95 -28.47 -41.98 -3.79
N GLU A 96 -29.06 -43.15 -3.61
CA GLU A 96 -30.48 -43.33 -3.31
C GLU A 96 -30.72 -43.75 -1.86
N GLY A 97 -31.94 -43.45 -1.34
CA GLY A 97 -32.29 -43.79 0.03
C GLY A 97 -31.65 -42.90 1.09
N VAL A 98 -31.25 -41.68 0.72
CA VAL A 98 -30.73 -40.70 1.70
C VAL A 98 -31.87 -40.21 2.61
N SER A 99 -31.54 -39.88 3.85
CA SER A 99 -32.42 -39.28 4.83
C SER A 99 -31.85 -37.96 5.32
N VAL A 100 -32.46 -36.86 4.86
CA VAL A 100 -32.05 -35.51 5.24
C VAL A 100 -32.61 -35.17 6.63
N LYS A 101 -31.74 -35.10 7.61
CA LYS A 101 -32.03 -34.86 9.03
C LYS A 101 -30.91 -34.03 9.65
N PRO A 102 -31.03 -33.58 10.91
CA PRO A 102 -29.87 -32.97 11.62
C PRO A 102 -28.67 -33.93 11.63
N SER A 103 -27.50 -33.38 11.43
CA SER A 103 -26.23 -34.15 11.45
C SER A 103 -25.95 -34.77 12.81
N PRO A 104 -25.17 -35.85 12.91
CA PRO A 104 -24.75 -36.43 14.18
C PRO A 104 -24.16 -35.35 15.12
N LYS A 105 -24.53 -35.43 16.41
CA LYS A 105 -24.16 -34.42 17.42
C LYS A 105 -22.65 -34.10 17.43
N LYS A 106 -21.80 -35.13 17.34
CA LYS A 106 -20.34 -34.97 17.25
C LYS A 106 -19.89 -34.13 16.05
N ILE A 107 -20.59 -34.20 14.94
CA ILE A 107 -20.27 -33.40 13.74
C ILE A 107 -20.71 -31.96 13.95
N GLN A 108 -21.90 -31.74 14.53
CA GLN A 108 -22.35 -30.39 14.89
C GLN A 108 -21.38 -29.70 15.83
N GLU A 109 -20.87 -30.41 16.85
CA GLU A 109 -19.86 -29.90 17.79
C GLU A 109 -18.55 -29.52 17.09
N ARG A 110 -18.07 -30.35 16.16
CA ARG A 110 -16.87 -30.04 15.37
C ARG A 110 -17.04 -28.80 14.49
N PHE A 111 -18.21 -28.67 13.84
CA PHE A 111 -18.50 -27.49 13.03
C PHE A 111 -18.55 -26.23 13.88
N ALA A 112 -19.18 -26.28 15.05
CA ALA A 112 -19.23 -25.15 15.97
C ALA A 112 -17.83 -24.70 16.42
N VAL A 113 -16.92 -25.65 16.65
CA VAL A 113 -15.52 -25.35 16.96
C VAL A 113 -14.81 -24.65 15.79
N CYS A 114 -15.08 -25.08 14.55
CA CYS A 114 -14.53 -24.45 13.33
C CYS A 114 -15.29 -23.20 12.88
N GLY A 115 -16.26 -22.70 13.65
CA GLY A 115 -17.03 -21.51 13.31
C GLY A 115 -18.11 -21.73 12.24
N LEU A 116 -18.43 -22.99 11.89
CA LEU A 116 -19.43 -23.33 10.89
C LEU A 116 -20.78 -23.65 11.54
N ARG A 117 -21.87 -23.27 10.86
CA ARG A 117 -23.23 -23.61 11.27
C ARG A 117 -23.68 -24.90 10.59
N PRO A 118 -24.09 -25.93 11.33
CA PRO A 118 -24.71 -27.14 10.77
C PRO A 118 -26.02 -26.81 10.02
N ILE A 119 -26.23 -27.44 8.87
CA ILE A 119 -27.44 -27.25 8.02
C ILE A 119 -28.31 -28.48 8.04
N ASN A 120 -27.81 -29.58 7.47
CA ASN A 120 -28.46 -30.89 7.48
C ASN A 120 -27.43 -31.99 7.14
N SER A 121 -27.78 -33.25 7.43
CA SER A 121 -26.86 -34.39 7.29
C SER A 121 -26.21 -34.53 5.91
N LEU A 122 -26.88 -34.16 4.83
CA LEU A 122 -26.32 -34.30 3.48
C LEU A 122 -25.39 -33.16 3.10
N VAL A 123 -25.82 -31.93 3.35
CA VAL A 123 -24.97 -30.73 3.11
C VAL A 123 -23.77 -30.73 4.05
N ASP A 124 -23.96 -31.09 5.30
CA ASP A 124 -22.89 -31.16 6.28
C ASP A 124 -21.85 -32.26 5.94
N ALA A 125 -22.28 -33.36 5.30
CA ALA A 125 -21.33 -34.36 4.79
C ALA A 125 -20.41 -33.79 3.71
N THR A 126 -20.93 -32.95 2.80
CA THR A 126 -20.11 -32.28 1.78
C THR A 126 -19.20 -31.21 2.40
N ASN A 127 -19.69 -30.45 3.38
CA ASN A 127 -18.89 -29.46 4.10
C ASN A 127 -17.78 -30.14 4.97
N TYR A 128 -18.11 -31.26 5.62
CA TYR A 128 -17.13 -32.02 6.38
C TYR A 128 -16.03 -32.56 5.48
N PHE A 129 -16.39 -33.10 4.31
CA PHE A 129 -15.45 -33.55 3.31
C PHE A 129 -14.53 -32.42 2.83
N MET A 130 -15.08 -31.24 2.60
CA MET A 130 -14.31 -30.04 2.20
C MET A 130 -13.31 -29.65 3.30
N LEU A 131 -13.71 -29.61 4.56
CA LEU A 131 -12.80 -29.29 5.67
C LEU A 131 -11.74 -30.36 5.86
N ASP A 132 -12.08 -31.62 5.59
CA ASP A 132 -11.13 -32.73 5.80
C ASP A 132 -10.10 -32.82 4.67
N THR A 133 -10.54 -32.66 3.42
CA THR A 133 -9.71 -32.88 2.23
C THR A 133 -9.21 -31.60 1.55
N GLY A 134 -9.80 -30.45 1.84
CA GLY A 134 -9.55 -29.21 1.10
C GLY A 134 -10.35 -29.08 -0.23
N ASN A 135 -11.06 -30.13 -0.67
CA ASN A 135 -11.80 -30.13 -1.92
C ASN A 135 -13.31 -29.89 -1.67
N PRO A 136 -13.90 -28.80 -2.18
CA PRO A 136 -15.33 -28.58 -2.04
C PRO A 136 -16.14 -29.59 -2.85
N ALA A 137 -17.24 -30.04 -2.27
CA ALA A 137 -18.23 -30.89 -2.91
C ALA A 137 -19.63 -30.27 -2.82
N HIS A 138 -20.52 -30.64 -3.73
CA HIS A 138 -21.90 -30.17 -3.72
C HIS A 138 -22.88 -31.31 -3.89
N ALA A 139 -24.08 -31.14 -3.36
CA ALA A 139 -25.17 -32.12 -3.48
C ALA A 139 -26.41 -31.46 -4.10
N PHE A 140 -26.97 -32.11 -5.13
CA PHE A 140 -28.20 -31.72 -5.79
C PHE A 140 -29.30 -32.73 -5.46
N ASP A 141 -30.54 -32.27 -5.36
CA ASP A 141 -31.73 -33.12 -5.33
C ASP A 141 -31.94 -33.72 -6.74
N TYR A 142 -31.68 -35.01 -6.86
CA TYR A 142 -31.75 -35.72 -8.13
C TYR A 142 -33.15 -35.63 -8.79
N ASP A 143 -34.22 -35.59 -7.97
CA ASP A 143 -35.59 -35.57 -8.49
C ASP A 143 -35.94 -34.24 -9.17
N LYS A 144 -35.19 -33.18 -8.82
CA LYS A 144 -35.34 -31.84 -9.40
C LYS A 144 -34.46 -31.61 -10.65
N ILE A 145 -33.62 -32.60 -11.04
CA ILE A 145 -32.78 -32.51 -12.25
C ILE A 145 -33.58 -32.83 -13.49
N GLU A 146 -33.80 -31.83 -14.32
CA GLU A 146 -34.50 -31.97 -15.58
C GLU A 146 -33.71 -32.75 -16.62
N GLY A 147 -34.38 -33.70 -17.30
CA GLY A 147 -33.78 -34.51 -18.37
C GLY A 147 -32.70 -35.49 -17.89
N LYS A 148 -32.46 -35.60 -16.57
CA LYS A 148 -31.43 -36.46 -15.96
C LYS A 148 -30.07 -36.31 -16.64
N THR A 149 -29.71 -35.08 -16.98
CA THR A 149 -28.44 -34.70 -17.62
C THR A 149 -27.82 -33.54 -16.86
N ILE A 150 -26.49 -33.57 -16.77
CA ILE A 150 -25.68 -32.47 -16.23
C ILE A 150 -24.72 -32.02 -17.29
N SER A 151 -24.61 -30.71 -17.48
CA SER A 151 -23.61 -30.11 -18.35
C SER A 151 -22.83 -29.04 -17.60
N VAL A 152 -21.51 -29.18 -17.56
CA VAL A 152 -20.61 -28.12 -17.11
C VAL A 152 -20.20 -27.32 -18.33
N ARG A 153 -20.66 -26.08 -18.41
CA ARG A 153 -20.53 -25.25 -19.62
C ARG A 153 -20.37 -23.76 -19.26
N ARG A 154 -20.03 -22.97 -20.25
CA ARG A 154 -20.17 -21.51 -20.13
C ARG A 154 -21.64 -21.10 -20.14
N ALA A 155 -21.94 -20.02 -19.44
CA ALA A 155 -23.25 -19.43 -19.46
C ALA A 155 -23.64 -18.96 -20.88
N ARG A 156 -24.92 -19.06 -21.23
CA ARG A 156 -25.48 -18.55 -22.48
C ARG A 156 -25.85 -17.06 -22.32
N PRO A 157 -26.00 -16.33 -23.43
CA PRO A 157 -26.48 -14.96 -23.38
C PRO A 157 -27.80 -14.85 -22.63
N SER A 158 -27.94 -13.85 -21.77
CA SER A 158 -29.16 -13.55 -21.01
C SER A 158 -29.60 -14.63 -20.01
N GLU A 159 -28.77 -15.62 -19.71
CA GLU A 159 -29.07 -16.57 -18.64
C GLU A 159 -29.01 -15.89 -17.26
N THR A 160 -29.94 -16.26 -16.41
CA THR A 160 -29.99 -15.86 -14.99
C THR A 160 -30.07 -17.09 -14.10
N MET A 161 -29.66 -16.95 -12.87
CA MET A 161 -29.79 -18.01 -11.86
C MET A 161 -30.19 -17.41 -10.52
N GLU A 162 -31.18 -18.03 -9.87
CA GLU A 162 -31.51 -17.76 -8.48
C GLU A 162 -30.66 -18.67 -7.59
N THR A 163 -29.94 -18.08 -6.65
CA THR A 163 -29.11 -18.79 -5.68
C THR A 163 -29.92 -19.35 -4.52
N ILE A 164 -29.34 -20.28 -3.74
CA ILE A 164 -30.01 -20.89 -2.58
C ILE A 164 -30.43 -19.88 -1.50
N ASP A 165 -29.77 -18.70 -1.44
CA ASP A 165 -30.12 -17.59 -0.54
C ASP A 165 -31.08 -16.57 -1.18
N GLY A 166 -31.60 -16.85 -2.39
CA GLY A 166 -32.61 -16.04 -3.06
C GLY A 166 -32.09 -14.87 -3.90
N ALA A 167 -30.80 -14.70 -4.02
CA ALA A 167 -30.22 -13.67 -4.90
C ALA A 167 -30.36 -14.09 -6.38
N VAL A 168 -30.74 -13.16 -7.25
CA VAL A 168 -30.78 -13.40 -8.70
C VAL A 168 -29.50 -12.85 -9.34
N ILE A 169 -28.77 -13.72 -10.02
CA ILE A 169 -27.50 -13.40 -10.69
C ILE A 169 -27.74 -13.34 -12.20
N ASN A 170 -27.29 -12.24 -12.83
CA ASN A 170 -27.15 -12.14 -14.27
C ASN A 170 -25.80 -12.77 -14.67
N LEU A 171 -25.88 -13.84 -15.48
CA LEU A 171 -24.71 -14.60 -15.89
C LEU A 171 -24.05 -13.96 -17.12
N MET A 172 -22.72 -13.99 -17.16
CA MET A 172 -21.91 -13.52 -18.29
C MET A 172 -21.31 -14.70 -19.06
N LYS A 173 -20.97 -14.50 -20.31
CA LYS A 173 -20.44 -15.53 -21.25
C LYS A 173 -19.26 -16.35 -20.70
N ASN A 174 -18.44 -15.76 -19.81
CA ASN A 174 -17.28 -16.43 -19.23
C ASN A 174 -17.58 -17.17 -17.93
N ASP A 175 -18.76 -16.99 -17.35
CA ASP A 175 -19.14 -17.70 -16.14
C ASP A 175 -19.31 -19.18 -16.44
N VAL A 176 -18.79 -20.02 -15.57
CA VAL A 176 -18.98 -21.46 -15.67
C VAL A 176 -20.19 -21.85 -14.83
N VAL A 177 -21.11 -22.54 -15.44
CA VAL A 177 -22.34 -23.03 -14.80
C VAL A 177 -22.41 -24.55 -14.85
N ILE A 178 -23.03 -25.14 -13.83
CA ILE A 178 -23.53 -26.48 -13.84
C ILE A 178 -24.98 -26.38 -14.20
N ALA A 179 -25.40 -27.03 -15.30
CA ALA A 179 -26.75 -26.92 -15.85
C ALA A 179 -27.34 -28.27 -16.13
N ASP A 180 -28.66 -28.39 -15.99
CA ASP A 180 -29.47 -29.52 -16.49
C ASP A 180 -30.08 -29.17 -17.84
N ALA A 181 -31.09 -29.94 -18.31
CA ALA A 181 -31.78 -29.70 -19.56
C ALA A 181 -32.54 -28.37 -19.62
N ARG A 182 -32.99 -27.84 -18.48
CA ARG A 182 -33.74 -26.58 -18.37
C ARG A 182 -32.81 -25.34 -18.29
N GLY A 183 -31.63 -25.44 -17.64
CA GLY A 183 -30.74 -24.32 -17.47
C GLY A 183 -29.81 -24.44 -16.25
N PRO A 184 -29.16 -23.34 -15.81
CA PRO A 184 -28.23 -23.34 -14.69
C PRO A 184 -28.90 -23.82 -13.38
N ILE A 185 -28.20 -24.70 -12.65
CA ILE A 185 -28.53 -25.18 -11.31
C ILE A 185 -27.47 -24.84 -10.28
N ALA A 186 -26.27 -24.45 -10.72
CA ALA A 186 -25.22 -23.88 -9.86
C ALA A 186 -24.27 -23.01 -10.66
N LEU A 187 -23.67 -22.04 -9.98
CA LEU A 187 -22.50 -21.31 -10.43
C LEU A 187 -21.25 -22.08 -9.97
N ALA A 188 -20.53 -22.66 -10.92
CA ALA A 188 -19.49 -23.65 -10.67
C ALA A 188 -18.41 -23.14 -9.69
N GLY A 189 -18.20 -23.88 -8.61
CA GLY A 189 -17.23 -23.55 -7.58
C GLY A 189 -17.56 -22.34 -6.71
N ILE A 190 -18.74 -21.72 -6.86
CA ILE A 190 -19.10 -20.50 -6.14
C ILE A 190 -20.38 -20.70 -5.30
N LYS A 191 -21.51 -21.02 -5.95
CA LYS A 191 -22.79 -21.05 -5.26
C LYS A 191 -23.79 -21.99 -5.91
N GLY A 192 -24.51 -22.77 -5.11
CA GLY A 192 -25.63 -23.59 -5.56
C GLY A 192 -26.83 -22.74 -5.93
N GLY A 193 -27.63 -23.23 -6.89
CA GLY A 193 -28.91 -22.63 -7.30
C GLY A 193 -30.08 -23.22 -6.54
N LYS A 194 -31.13 -22.41 -6.34
CA LYS A 194 -32.36 -22.74 -5.62
C LYS A 194 -33.09 -23.93 -6.21
N ARG A 195 -33.08 -24.07 -7.52
CA ARG A 195 -33.88 -25.02 -8.26
C ARG A 195 -33.55 -26.49 -7.95
N ALA A 196 -32.31 -26.82 -7.71
CA ALA A 196 -31.83 -28.16 -7.39
C ALA A 196 -31.42 -28.34 -5.92
N GLU A 197 -31.86 -27.45 -5.05
CA GLU A 197 -31.54 -27.44 -3.62
C GLU A 197 -32.02 -28.69 -2.90
N ILE A 198 -31.19 -29.24 -2.02
CA ILE A 198 -31.53 -30.31 -1.08
C ILE A 198 -32.55 -29.82 -0.07
N THR A 199 -33.62 -30.58 0.09
CA THR A 199 -34.69 -30.33 1.09
C THR A 199 -34.84 -31.51 2.02
N LYS A 200 -35.65 -31.37 3.09
CA LYS A 200 -35.99 -32.47 4.02
C LYS A 200 -36.60 -33.67 3.34
N ASP A 201 -37.24 -33.47 2.19
CA ASP A 201 -37.97 -34.49 1.44
C ASP A 201 -37.10 -35.22 0.40
N THR A 202 -35.86 -34.76 0.19
CA THR A 202 -34.91 -35.38 -0.74
C THR A 202 -34.57 -36.80 -0.32
N LYS A 203 -34.78 -37.75 -1.24
CA LYS A 203 -34.51 -39.19 -1.07
C LYS A 203 -33.40 -39.69 -1.99
N ARG A 204 -33.12 -38.97 -3.06
CA ARG A 204 -32.13 -39.28 -4.09
C ARG A 204 -31.24 -38.07 -4.31
N ALA A 205 -29.96 -38.24 -4.22
CA ALA A 205 -29.01 -37.15 -4.35
C ALA A 205 -27.99 -37.42 -5.46
N LEU A 206 -27.67 -36.37 -6.19
CA LEU A 206 -26.54 -36.35 -7.11
C LEU A 206 -25.41 -35.55 -6.48
N ILE A 207 -24.28 -36.20 -6.28
CA ILE A 207 -23.11 -35.64 -5.56
C ILE A 207 -22.07 -35.24 -6.58
N GLU A 208 -21.74 -33.97 -6.55
CA GLU A 208 -20.73 -33.34 -7.40
C GLU A 208 -19.42 -33.21 -6.67
N LEU A 209 -18.32 -33.51 -7.39
CA LEU A 209 -16.96 -33.17 -6.96
C LEU A 209 -16.17 -32.75 -8.22
N GLY A 210 -15.68 -31.52 -8.26
CA GLY A 210 -15.04 -30.96 -9.44
C GLY A 210 -13.77 -30.15 -9.13
N VAL A 211 -13.00 -29.87 -10.15
CA VAL A 211 -11.91 -28.89 -10.15
C VAL A 211 -12.08 -27.99 -11.35
N PHE A 212 -12.33 -26.72 -11.08
CA PHE A 212 -12.59 -25.68 -12.07
C PHE A 212 -11.36 -24.80 -12.28
N ASP A 213 -11.39 -23.95 -13.33
CA ASP A 213 -10.34 -22.98 -13.59
C ASP A 213 -10.32 -21.90 -12.49
N PRO A 214 -9.23 -21.78 -11.70
CA PRO A 214 -9.17 -20.84 -10.56
C PRO A 214 -9.33 -19.39 -10.97
N ALA A 215 -8.81 -18.98 -12.14
CA ALA A 215 -8.90 -17.61 -12.62
C ALA A 215 -10.35 -17.23 -12.90
N ARG A 216 -11.10 -18.12 -13.56
CA ARG A 216 -12.53 -17.91 -13.85
C ARG A 216 -13.39 -17.86 -12.59
N VAL A 217 -13.15 -18.78 -11.66
CA VAL A 217 -13.87 -18.77 -10.37
C VAL A 217 -13.64 -17.46 -9.63
N ARG A 218 -12.38 -17.01 -9.56
CA ARG A 218 -12.01 -15.75 -8.89
C ARG A 218 -12.64 -14.53 -9.56
N GLU A 219 -12.56 -14.45 -10.90
CA GLU A 219 -13.17 -13.36 -11.68
C GLU A 219 -14.69 -13.29 -11.44
N THR A 220 -15.35 -14.43 -11.58
CA THR A 220 -16.80 -14.52 -11.40
C THR A 220 -17.22 -14.23 -9.97
N ALA A 221 -16.56 -14.81 -8.95
CA ALA A 221 -16.85 -14.58 -7.53
C ALA A 221 -16.73 -13.10 -7.16
N ARG A 222 -15.65 -12.43 -7.62
CA ARG A 222 -15.44 -11.00 -7.41
C ARG A 222 -16.54 -10.16 -8.05
N ARG A 223 -16.93 -10.47 -9.29
CA ARG A 223 -17.94 -9.73 -10.02
C ARG A 223 -19.33 -9.85 -9.37
N VAL A 224 -19.70 -11.04 -8.94
CA VAL A 224 -21.02 -11.26 -8.30
C VAL A 224 -21.03 -10.93 -6.80
N GLY A 225 -19.87 -10.62 -6.21
CA GLY A 225 -19.77 -10.23 -4.81
C GLY A 225 -19.92 -11.39 -3.81
N PHE A 226 -19.73 -12.63 -4.23
CA PHE A 226 -19.81 -13.81 -3.35
C PHE A 226 -18.43 -14.32 -2.94
N THR A 227 -18.19 -14.34 -1.62
CA THR A 227 -17.06 -15.04 -1.04
C THR A 227 -17.59 -16.19 -0.19
N THR A 228 -17.33 -17.42 -0.61
CA THR A 228 -17.71 -18.64 0.09
C THR A 228 -16.49 -19.50 0.36
N ASP A 229 -16.55 -20.42 1.34
CA ASP A 229 -15.49 -21.39 1.60
C ASP A 229 -15.11 -22.19 0.34
N ALA A 230 -16.08 -22.50 -0.50
CA ALA A 230 -15.85 -23.17 -1.78
C ALA A 230 -15.13 -22.24 -2.76
N SER A 231 -15.61 -21.00 -2.95
CA SER A 231 -14.99 -20.07 -3.90
C SER A 231 -13.57 -19.66 -3.51
N MET A 232 -13.26 -19.55 -2.22
CA MET A 232 -11.91 -19.35 -1.75
C MET A 232 -11.00 -20.51 -2.17
N ARG A 233 -11.44 -21.77 -1.95
CA ARG A 233 -10.67 -22.96 -2.34
C ARG A 233 -10.53 -23.07 -3.85
N PHE A 234 -11.59 -22.93 -4.60
CA PHE A 234 -11.56 -22.99 -6.07
C PHE A 234 -10.85 -21.81 -6.74
N SER A 235 -10.63 -20.71 -6.03
CA SER A 235 -9.81 -19.60 -6.51
C SER A 235 -8.31 -19.91 -6.47
N HIS A 236 -7.92 -21.06 -5.92
CA HIS A 236 -6.59 -21.61 -5.91
C HIS A 236 -6.53 -22.89 -6.74
N LEU A 237 -5.32 -23.34 -7.03
CA LEU A 237 -5.10 -24.57 -7.79
C LEU A 237 -5.39 -25.78 -6.89
N LEU A 238 -6.51 -26.48 -7.11
CA LEU A 238 -6.81 -27.73 -6.42
C LEU A 238 -6.23 -28.94 -7.17
N PRO A 239 -5.82 -30.02 -6.47
CA PRO A 239 -5.14 -31.15 -7.09
C PRO A 239 -6.12 -32.07 -7.82
N ALA A 240 -6.37 -31.83 -9.11
CA ALA A 240 -7.32 -32.58 -9.93
C ALA A 240 -6.99 -34.10 -10.00
N ARG A 241 -5.72 -34.48 -9.88
CA ARG A 241 -5.30 -35.89 -9.93
C ARG A 241 -5.83 -36.72 -8.78
N VAL A 242 -5.86 -36.17 -7.58
CA VAL A 242 -6.28 -36.90 -6.37
C VAL A 242 -7.80 -36.99 -6.23
N LEU A 243 -8.54 -36.17 -6.96
CA LEU A 243 -10.00 -36.09 -6.85
C LEU A 243 -10.68 -37.46 -6.97
N GLY A 244 -10.28 -38.28 -7.94
CA GLY A 244 -10.86 -39.60 -8.13
C GLY A 244 -10.66 -40.55 -6.93
N SER A 245 -9.55 -40.46 -6.24
CA SER A 245 -9.28 -41.29 -5.05
C SER A 245 -10.05 -40.82 -3.81
N THR A 246 -10.59 -39.59 -3.82
CA THR A 246 -11.37 -39.04 -2.69
C THR A 246 -12.88 -39.22 -2.85
N VAL A 247 -13.37 -39.64 -4.03
CA VAL A 247 -14.81 -39.89 -4.29
C VAL A 247 -15.37 -40.93 -3.31
N GLU A 248 -14.66 -42.03 -3.08
CA GLU A 248 -15.10 -43.08 -2.14
C GLU A 248 -15.19 -42.58 -0.70
N LEU A 249 -14.28 -41.71 -0.29
CA LEU A 249 -14.31 -41.06 1.02
C LEU A 249 -15.53 -40.16 1.18
N LEU A 250 -15.86 -39.36 0.13
CA LEU A 250 -17.03 -38.50 0.11
C LEU A 250 -18.32 -39.32 0.21
N ILE A 251 -18.45 -40.39 -0.58
CA ILE A 251 -19.61 -41.31 -0.52
C ILE A 251 -19.72 -41.91 0.89
N GLY A 252 -18.61 -42.35 1.48
CA GLY A 252 -18.61 -42.87 2.85
C GLY A 252 -19.11 -41.86 3.88
N TYR A 253 -18.73 -40.60 3.79
CA TYR A 253 -19.23 -39.53 4.68
C TYR A 253 -20.72 -39.29 4.49
N ILE A 254 -21.21 -39.25 3.24
CA ILE A 254 -22.65 -39.12 2.94
C ILE A 254 -23.41 -40.28 3.56
N GLN A 255 -22.96 -41.49 3.36
CA GLN A 255 -23.63 -42.69 3.89
C GLN A 255 -23.61 -42.74 5.43
N ASN A 256 -22.55 -42.32 6.06
CA ASN A 256 -22.45 -42.25 7.51
C ASN A 256 -23.35 -41.16 8.12
N PHE A 257 -23.57 -40.03 7.42
CA PHE A 257 -24.36 -38.92 7.96
C PHE A 257 -25.84 -39.01 7.54
N ALA A 258 -26.10 -39.36 6.28
CA ALA A 258 -27.46 -39.34 5.67
C ALA A 258 -27.94 -40.72 5.25
N GLY A 259 -27.16 -41.77 5.33
CA GLY A 259 -27.53 -43.11 4.83
C GLY A 259 -27.46 -43.23 3.32
N GLY A 260 -28.17 -44.23 2.79
CA GLY A 260 -28.29 -44.45 1.36
C GLY A 260 -27.25 -45.44 0.79
N ILE A 261 -27.42 -45.74 -0.52
CA ILE A 261 -26.57 -46.65 -1.28
C ILE A 261 -26.18 -45.93 -2.58
N ALA A 262 -24.90 -45.92 -2.90
CA ALA A 262 -24.41 -45.27 -4.12
C ALA A 262 -24.58 -46.20 -5.35
N ALA A 263 -24.66 -45.63 -6.55
CA ALA A 263 -24.58 -46.38 -7.79
C ALA A 263 -23.27 -47.15 -7.89
N LYS A 264 -23.22 -48.18 -8.76
CA LYS A 264 -22.05 -49.09 -8.90
C LYS A 264 -20.74 -48.33 -9.13
N ASP A 265 -20.80 -47.27 -9.88
CA ASP A 265 -19.66 -46.43 -10.32
C ASP A 265 -20.04 -44.95 -10.22
N SER A 266 -19.08 -44.08 -10.56
CA SER A 266 -19.31 -42.65 -10.67
C SER A 266 -18.92 -42.18 -12.07
N VAL A 267 -19.55 -41.11 -12.56
CA VAL A 267 -19.05 -40.40 -13.73
C VAL A 267 -17.73 -39.74 -13.36
N ASP A 268 -16.72 -39.87 -14.24
CA ASP A 268 -15.43 -39.20 -14.07
C ASP A 268 -14.92 -38.70 -15.42
N ILE A 269 -14.99 -37.39 -15.60
CA ILE A 269 -14.64 -36.74 -16.88
C ILE A 269 -13.43 -35.86 -16.64
N HIS A 270 -12.33 -36.19 -17.31
CA HIS A 270 -11.10 -35.38 -17.32
C HIS A 270 -10.29 -35.63 -18.58
N LYS A 271 -9.42 -34.71 -18.94
CA LYS A 271 -8.37 -34.95 -19.92
C LYS A 271 -7.27 -35.84 -19.30
N PRO A 272 -6.55 -36.60 -20.12
CA PRO A 272 -5.36 -37.31 -19.64
C PRO A 272 -4.41 -36.35 -18.96
N PHE A 273 -4.01 -36.67 -17.73
CA PHE A 273 -3.04 -35.89 -17.03
C PHE A 273 -1.65 -36.05 -17.61
N PRO A 274 -0.83 -34.98 -17.68
CA PRO A 274 0.58 -35.10 -18.10
C PRO A 274 1.30 -36.14 -17.21
N LYS A 275 2.28 -36.84 -17.76
CA LYS A 275 3.12 -37.71 -16.92
C LYS A 275 3.84 -36.89 -15.88
N ILE A 276 3.90 -37.41 -14.65
CA ILE A 276 4.73 -36.81 -13.59
C ILE A 276 6.19 -37.07 -14.00
N ILE A 277 6.93 -36.00 -14.23
CA ILE A 277 8.36 -36.05 -14.52
C ILE A 277 9.09 -36.09 -13.17
N PRO A 278 9.95 -37.07 -12.90
CA PRO A 278 10.77 -37.09 -11.71
C PRO A 278 11.66 -35.83 -11.65
N ILE A 279 11.64 -35.16 -10.52
CA ILE A 279 12.55 -34.04 -10.28
C ILE A 279 13.90 -34.63 -9.86
N LEU A 280 14.95 -34.33 -10.62
CA LEU A 280 16.31 -34.71 -10.25
C LEU A 280 16.84 -33.74 -9.19
N LEU A 281 17.36 -34.29 -8.12
CA LEU A 281 17.95 -33.52 -7.03
C LEU A 281 19.46 -33.76 -6.98
N ASP A 282 20.23 -32.70 -7.11
CA ASP A 282 21.68 -32.70 -6.88
C ASP A 282 21.94 -32.36 -5.40
N VAL A 283 22.49 -33.34 -4.65
CA VAL A 283 22.75 -33.18 -3.21
C VAL A 283 23.81 -32.11 -2.90
N PRO A 284 24.94 -32.02 -3.61
CA PRO A 284 25.88 -30.92 -3.50
C PRO A 284 25.24 -29.54 -3.73
N TYR A 285 24.42 -29.40 -4.76
CA TYR A 285 23.71 -28.17 -5.06
C TYR A 285 22.69 -27.81 -3.95
N ALA A 286 21.93 -28.79 -3.47
CA ALA A 286 21.00 -28.60 -2.35
C ALA A 286 21.71 -28.10 -1.08
N SER A 287 22.85 -28.72 -0.74
CA SER A 287 23.67 -28.33 0.40
C SER A 287 24.24 -26.91 0.24
N HIS A 288 24.68 -26.56 -0.97
CA HIS A 288 25.18 -25.23 -1.28
C HIS A 288 24.09 -24.16 -1.17
N LEU A 289 22.92 -24.42 -1.75
CA LEU A 289 21.81 -23.44 -1.76
C LEU A 289 21.25 -23.23 -0.33
N LEU A 290 21.15 -24.29 0.46
CA LEU A 290 20.69 -24.19 1.86
C LEU A 290 21.77 -23.65 2.81
N GLY A 291 23.03 -23.66 2.42
CA GLY A 291 24.14 -23.32 3.31
C GLY A 291 24.38 -24.34 4.43
N ALA A 292 23.89 -25.57 4.26
CA ALA A 292 23.97 -26.65 5.25
C ALA A 292 24.51 -27.94 4.61
N VAL A 293 25.36 -28.66 5.33
CA VAL A 293 25.85 -29.96 4.87
C VAL A 293 24.83 -31.04 5.22
N LEU A 294 24.08 -31.49 4.22
CA LEU A 294 23.08 -32.55 4.36
C LEU A 294 23.58 -33.85 3.74
N SER A 295 23.44 -34.95 4.45
CA SER A 295 23.72 -36.28 3.93
C SER A 295 22.58 -36.76 3.03
N GLU A 296 22.88 -37.57 2.04
CA GLU A 296 21.87 -38.21 1.17
C GLU A 296 20.81 -38.95 1.98
N LYS A 297 21.21 -39.64 3.07
CA LYS A 297 20.30 -40.34 3.98
C LYS A 297 19.29 -39.40 4.66
N GLU A 298 19.71 -38.21 5.09
CA GLU A 298 18.84 -37.23 5.70
C GLU A 298 17.85 -36.71 4.68
N ILE A 299 18.32 -36.32 3.49
CA ILE A 299 17.48 -35.88 2.37
C ILE A 299 16.42 -36.93 2.03
N LEU A 300 16.82 -38.18 1.83
CA LEU A 300 15.89 -39.27 1.52
C LEU A 300 14.87 -39.50 2.66
N THR A 301 15.28 -39.32 3.91
CA THR A 301 14.38 -39.44 5.08
C THR A 301 13.33 -38.33 5.06
N ILE A 302 13.70 -37.11 4.73
CA ILE A 302 12.80 -35.97 4.60
C ILE A 302 11.82 -36.20 3.44
N LEU A 303 12.32 -36.52 2.24
CA LEU A 303 11.50 -36.74 1.05
C LEU A 303 10.46 -37.87 1.24
N LYS A 304 10.79 -38.93 2.00
CA LYS A 304 9.84 -40.01 2.33
C LYS A 304 8.69 -39.58 3.24
N ARG A 305 8.84 -38.47 3.98
CA ARG A 305 7.81 -37.95 4.88
C ARG A 305 6.92 -36.90 4.20
N MET A 306 7.37 -36.34 3.08
CA MET A 306 6.60 -35.33 2.34
C MET A 306 5.35 -35.94 1.70
N ALA A 307 4.35 -35.10 1.45
CA ALA A 307 3.16 -35.49 0.69
C ALA A 307 3.55 -35.97 -0.71
N PRO A 308 2.88 -37.03 -1.21
CA PRO A 308 3.19 -37.52 -2.55
C PRO A 308 2.86 -36.50 -3.65
N PRO A 309 3.55 -36.56 -4.79
CA PRO A 309 3.38 -35.61 -5.88
C PRO A 309 1.96 -35.31 -6.34
N PRO A 310 1.00 -36.25 -6.34
CA PRO A 310 -0.36 -35.90 -6.76
C PRO A 310 -1.06 -34.82 -5.92
N TRP A 311 -0.63 -34.62 -4.67
CA TRP A 311 -1.13 -33.55 -3.79
C TRP A 311 -0.33 -32.26 -3.91
N ARG A 312 0.94 -32.37 -4.34
CA ARG A 312 1.91 -31.28 -4.41
C ARG A 312 2.04 -30.83 -5.87
N GLU A 313 1.05 -30.04 -6.32
CA GLU A 313 1.03 -29.43 -7.66
C GLU A 313 2.05 -28.29 -7.80
N ASP A 314 2.62 -27.83 -6.70
CA ASP A 314 3.63 -26.79 -6.61
C ASP A 314 5.04 -27.29 -6.96
N LEU A 315 5.35 -28.57 -6.71
CA LEU A 315 6.69 -29.14 -6.96
C LEU A 315 6.95 -29.32 -8.46
N LYS A 316 7.80 -28.47 -9.04
CA LYS A 316 8.13 -28.45 -10.48
C LYS A 316 9.62 -28.48 -10.79
N SER A 317 10.44 -27.98 -9.87
CA SER A 317 11.88 -27.83 -10.00
C SER A 317 12.66 -28.48 -8.84
N SER A 318 13.98 -28.57 -8.97
CA SER A 318 14.85 -29.00 -7.88
C SER A 318 14.81 -28.03 -6.69
N GLU A 319 14.65 -26.75 -6.99
CA GLU A 319 14.57 -25.67 -5.98
C GLU A 319 13.34 -25.82 -5.10
N ASP A 320 12.19 -26.23 -5.67
CA ASP A 320 10.97 -26.50 -4.87
C ASP A 320 11.19 -27.66 -3.89
N LEU A 321 11.94 -28.71 -4.30
CA LEU A 321 12.31 -29.78 -3.38
C LEU A 321 13.32 -29.32 -2.34
N ILE A 322 14.28 -28.47 -2.71
CA ILE A 322 15.28 -27.93 -1.79
C ILE A 322 14.63 -27.03 -0.74
N GLU A 323 13.64 -26.23 -1.12
CA GLU A 323 12.82 -25.46 -0.17
C GLU A 323 12.20 -26.39 0.87
N ASP A 324 11.49 -27.43 0.43
CA ASP A 324 10.87 -28.40 1.34
C ASP A 324 11.89 -29.13 2.22
N ILE A 325 13.03 -29.51 1.68
CA ILE A 325 14.11 -30.14 2.45
C ILE A 325 14.60 -29.18 3.54
N GLY A 326 14.86 -27.92 3.21
CA GLY A 326 15.36 -26.92 4.13
C GLY A 326 14.38 -26.62 5.27
N ARG A 327 13.09 -26.42 4.97
CA ARG A 327 12.06 -26.13 5.97
C ARG A 327 11.78 -27.34 6.91
N ILE A 328 11.77 -28.57 6.37
CA ILE A 328 11.55 -29.79 7.17
C ILE A 328 12.80 -30.12 8.01
N TYR A 329 13.99 -29.93 7.45
CA TYR A 329 15.26 -30.01 8.20
C TYR A 329 15.25 -29.03 9.36
N GLY A 330 14.77 -27.81 9.14
CA GLY A 330 14.66 -26.73 10.11
C GLY A 330 15.69 -25.64 9.82
N ILE A 331 15.19 -24.53 9.29
CA ILE A 331 16.02 -23.35 8.94
C ILE A 331 16.77 -22.83 10.17
N GLU A 332 16.19 -22.96 11.36
CA GLU A 332 16.81 -22.57 12.63
C GLU A 332 18.06 -23.39 13.00
N ARG A 333 18.32 -24.50 12.30
CA ARG A 333 19.54 -25.32 12.47
C ARG A 333 20.67 -24.88 11.56
N ILE A 334 20.37 -24.02 10.57
CA ILE A 334 21.36 -23.55 9.61
C ILE A 334 22.09 -22.37 10.24
N GLU A 335 23.42 -22.47 10.29
CA GLU A 335 24.27 -21.41 10.83
C GLU A 335 24.20 -20.16 9.97
N ALA A 336 23.83 -19.03 10.57
CA ALA A 336 23.85 -17.75 9.89
C ALA A 336 25.31 -17.33 9.56
N ARG A 337 25.59 -17.07 8.30
CA ARG A 337 26.89 -16.60 7.83
C ARG A 337 26.75 -15.26 7.10
N PRO A 338 27.57 -14.27 7.43
CA PRO A 338 27.54 -13.00 6.69
C PRO A 338 27.93 -13.24 5.23
N PRO A 339 27.30 -12.55 4.28
CA PRO A 339 27.64 -12.67 2.88
C PRO A 339 29.06 -12.16 2.63
N ARG A 340 29.80 -12.85 1.77
CA ARG A 340 31.09 -12.39 1.25
C ARG A 340 30.86 -11.75 -0.11
N ALA A 341 30.92 -10.44 -0.16
CA ALA A 341 30.82 -9.69 -1.40
C ALA A 341 31.91 -8.61 -1.45
N PRO A 342 32.43 -8.25 -2.64
CA PRO A 342 33.27 -7.09 -2.76
C PRO A 342 32.50 -5.85 -2.29
N MET A 343 33.11 -5.05 -1.45
CA MET A 343 32.58 -3.74 -1.05
C MET A 343 32.79 -2.78 -2.22
N ILE A 344 31.79 -2.68 -3.07
CA ILE A 344 31.75 -1.71 -4.16
C ILE A 344 31.06 -0.48 -3.61
N SER A 345 31.76 0.66 -3.58
CA SER A 345 31.12 1.93 -3.23
C SER A 345 30.07 2.25 -4.29
N SER A 346 28.81 2.32 -3.88
CA SER A 346 27.79 2.98 -4.70
C SER A 346 28.12 4.47 -4.74
N GLY A 347 27.91 5.13 -5.87
CA GLY A 347 28.00 6.59 -5.94
C GLY A 347 27.14 7.27 -4.87
N HIS A 348 27.48 8.47 -4.50
CA HIS A 348 26.69 9.26 -3.58
C HIS A 348 25.43 9.77 -4.30
N ASP A 349 24.28 9.59 -3.69
CA ASP A 349 23.05 10.28 -4.10
C ASP A 349 23.07 11.69 -3.48
N GLU A 350 23.47 12.67 -4.29
CA GLU A 350 23.59 14.06 -3.85
C GLU A 350 22.27 14.62 -3.31
N LEU A 351 21.14 14.23 -3.91
CA LEU A 351 19.82 14.67 -3.45
C LEU A 351 19.50 14.12 -2.07
N HIS A 352 19.86 12.86 -1.80
CA HIS A 352 19.65 12.24 -0.50
C HIS A 352 20.52 12.89 0.58
N ILE A 353 21.82 13.04 0.29
CA ILE A 353 22.76 13.68 1.21
C ILE A 353 22.33 15.11 1.54
N PHE A 354 21.96 15.88 0.52
CA PHE A 354 21.51 17.24 0.73
C PHE A 354 20.19 17.31 1.50
N SER A 355 19.26 16.40 1.23
CA SER A 355 18.01 16.28 2.02
C SER A 355 18.28 16.03 3.50
N ASP A 356 19.31 15.21 3.83
CA ASP A 356 19.71 14.95 5.21
C ASP A 356 20.40 16.17 5.86
N GLN A 357 21.19 16.91 5.10
CA GLN A 357 21.77 18.18 5.58
C GLN A 357 20.66 19.20 5.91
N LEU A 358 19.67 19.36 5.03
CA LEU A 358 18.52 20.24 5.28
C LEU A 358 17.75 19.83 6.55
N ARG A 359 17.58 18.52 6.80
CA ARG A 359 16.99 18.03 8.06
C ARG A 359 17.82 18.45 9.28
N GLY A 360 19.15 18.38 9.15
CA GLY A 360 20.06 18.84 10.19
C GLY A 360 19.88 20.33 10.49
N TYR A 361 19.95 21.17 9.48
CA TYR A 361 19.78 22.63 9.61
C TYR A 361 18.43 23.02 10.21
N MET A 362 17.34 22.40 9.76
CA MET A 362 16.00 22.68 10.33
C MET A 362 15.90 22.33 11.82
N LYS A 363 16.55 21.23 12.24
CA LYS A 363 16.62 20.84 13.67
C LYS A 363 17.44 21.84 14.48
N GLU A 364 18.55 22.32 13.96
CA GLU A 364 19.41 23.35 14.60
C GLU A 364 18.66 24.68 14.72
N LEU A 365 17.80 25.02 13.77
CA LEU A 365 16.91 26.19 13.82
C LEU A 365 15.69 26.00 14.76
N GLY A 366 15.59 24.85 15.44
CA GLY A 366 14.58 24.58 16.47
C GLY A 366 13.26 24.03 15.96
N TYR A 367 13.23 23.42 14.76
CA TYR A 367 12.04 22.79 14.20
C TYR A 367 12.05 21.27 14.46
N ALA A 368 10.87 20.71 14.71
CA ALA A 368 10.67 19.27 14.81
C ALA A 368 10.23 18.68 13.46
N GLU A 369 10.81 17.52 13.11
CA GLU A 369 10.44 16.82 11.87
C GLU A 369 9.10 16.10 12.01
N ALA A 370 8.21 16.34 11.07
CA ALA A 370 6.96 15.61 10.91
C ALA A 370 7.06 14.67 9.70
N ILE A 371 6.39 13.53 9.78
CA ILE A 371 6.27 12.58 8.68
C ILE A 371 4.78 12.32 8.46
N ASN A 372 4.28 12.73 7.32
CA ASN A 372 2.89 12.56 6.93
C ASN A 372 2.76 11.59 5.75
N TYR A 373 1.58 10.97 5.62
CA TYR A 373 1.27 10.16 4.46
C TYR A 373 1.28 10.99 3.17
N ALA A 374 1.79 10.38 2.09
CA ALA A 374 1.71 10.96 0.75
C ALA A 374 0.29 10.94 0.18
N LEU A 375 -0.59 10.12 0.75
CA LEU A 375 -2.01 10.02 0.40
C LEU A 375 -2.83 10.88 1.36
N VAL A 376 -3.76 11.66 0.78
CA VAL A 376 -4.65 12.58 1.49
C VAL A 376 -6.08 12.43 0.97
N SER A 377 -7.05 13.09 1.61
CA SER A 377 -8.42 13.13 1.09
C SER A 377 -8.58 14.11 -0.06
N GLU A 378 -9.58 13.91 -0.91
CA GLU A 378 -9.96 14.89 -1.94
C GLU A 378 -10.39 16.22 -1.31
N ASP A 379 -11.06 16.16 -0.15
CA ASP A 379 -11.52 17.34 0.59
C ASP A 379 -10.34 18.18 1.11
N ASP A 380 -9.24 17.55 1.53
CA ASP A 380 -8.03 18.26 1.95
C ASP A 380 -7.45 19.09 0.81
N LEU A 381 -7.37 18.51 -0.40
CA LEU A 381 -6.85 19.23 -1.57
C LEU A 381 -7.86 20.27 -2.09
N ALA A 382 -9.14 19.98 -2.03
CA ALA A 382 -10.19 20.93 -2.40
C ALA A 382 -10.16 22.17 -1.48
N SER A 383 -9.92 21.99 -0.19
CA SER A 383 -9.84 23.07 0.79
C SER A 383 -8.72 24.08 0.52
N ILE A 384 -7.67 23.66 -0.20
CA ILE A 384 -6.54 24.49 -0.61
C ILE A 384 -6.58 24.91 -2.08
N GLY A 385 -7.70 24.65 -2.80
CA GLY A 385 -7.89 25.02 -4.20
C GLY A 385 -7.30 24.04 -5.24
N GLU A 386 -6.77 22.89 -4.80
CA GLU A 386 -6.03 21.93 -5.64
C GLU A 386 -6.88 20.76 -6.21
N ALA A 387 -8.20 20.86 -6.20
CA ALA A 387 -9.09 19.74 -6.57
C ALA A 387 -9.00 19.29 -8.04
N ARG A 388 -8.41 20.08 -8.96
CA ARG A 388 -8.55 19.85 -10.41
C ARG A 388 -7.46 19.00 -11.07
N SER A 389 -6.32 18.79 -10.43
CA SER A 389 -5.17 18.10 -11.04
C SER A 389 -4.51 17.16 -10.04
N THR A 390 -5.20 16.07 -9.69
CA THR A 390 -4.75 15.13 -8.67
C THR A 390 -4.61 13.72 -9.22
N LEU A 391 -3.65 12.97 -8.67
CA LEU A 391 -3.50 11.53 -8.92
C LEU A 391 -4.38 10.77 -7.94
N LYS A 392 -5.33 9.99 -8.45
CA LYS A 392 -6.26 9.21 -7.63
C LYS A 392 -5.89 7.74 -7.64
N LEU A 393 -6.05 7.08 -6.49
CA LEU A 393 -6.01 5.62 -6.41
C LEU A 393 -7.28 5.04 -7.04
N ALA A 394 -7.13 3.95 -7.81
CA ALA A 394 -8.27 3.25 -8.39
C ALA A 394 -9.14 2.56 -7.32
N ASN A 395 -8.53 2.10 -6.23
CA ASN A 395 -9.17 1.38 -5.13
C ASN A 395 -8.57 1.80 -3.77
N PRO A 396 -8.88 3.01 -3.29
CA PRO A 396 -8.36 3.49 -2.01
C PRO A 396 -8.92 2.68 -0.84
N LEU A 397 -8.13 2.48 0.20
CA LEU A 397 -8.56 1.81 1.44
C LEU A 397 -9.64 2.60 2.18
N SER A 398 -9.55 3.92 2.14
CA SER A 398 -10.55 4.83 2.70
C SER A 398 -10.56 6.15 1.94
N LYS A 399 -11.56 7.00 2.19
CA LYS A 399 -11.67 8.33 1.57
C LYS A 399 -10.58 9.30 2.03
N GLU A 400 -10.03 9.09 3.22
CA GLU A 400 -8.95 9.90 3.80
C GLU A 400 -7.62 9.72 3.05
N TYR A 401 -7.45 8.60 2.32
CA TYR A 401 -6.22 8.24 1.61
C TYR A 401 -6.49 7.92 0.14
N ALA A 402 -7.28 8.76 -0.52
CA ALA A 402 -7.77 8.52 -1.87
C ALA A 402 -6.90 9.13 -2.98
N VAL A 403 -6.14 10.19 -2.68
CA VAL A 403 -5.38 10.95 -3.68
C VAL A 403 -3.97 11.25 -3.18
N PHE A 404 -3.03 11.36 -4.13
CA PHE A 404 -1.67 11.80 -3.79
C PHE A 404 -1.62 13.30 -3.54
N ARG A 405 -0.86 13.71 -2.52
CA ARG A 405 -0.67 15.12 -2.15
C ARG A 405 0.10 15.88 -3.23
N THR A 406 -0.34 17.08 -3.54
CA THR A 406 0.31 18.02 -4.46
C THR A 406 1.19 19.02 -3.70
N SER A 407 0.99 19.15 -2.38
CA SER A 407 1.76 19.94 -1.42
C SER A 407 1.75 19.25 -0.06
N MET A 408 2.74 19.50 0.77
CA MET A 408 2.77 19.03 2.17
C MET A 408 1.91 19.87 3.11
N PHE A 409 1.38 21.01 2.64
CA PHE A 409 0.60 21.94 3.44
C PHE A 409 -0.58 21.30 4.18
N PRO A 410 -1.47 20.49 3.55
CA PRO A 410 -2.62 19.91 4.26
C PRO A 410 -2.23 19.02 5.44
N GLY A 411 -1.18 18.19 5.25
CA GLY A 411 -0.68 17.31 6.31
C GLY A 411 -0.11 18.10 7.48
N LEU A 412 0.77 19.05 7.21
CA LEU A 412 1.38 19.89 8.22
C LEU A 412 0.35 20.78 8.92
N LEU A 413 -0.66 21.30 8.22
CA LEU A 413 -1.74 22.06 8.83
C LEU A 413 -2.59 21.22 9.79
N LYS A 414 -2.82 19.95 9.49
CA LYS A 414 -3.46 18.99 10.41
C LYS A 414 -2.61 18.79 11.67
N ASN A 415 -1.30 18.66 11.51
CA ASN A 415 -0.39 18.51 12.64
C ASN A 415 -0.40 19.73 13.55
N ILE A 416 -0.46 20.95 13.00
CA ILE A 416 -0.65 22.19 13.79
C ILE A 416 -1.96 22.14 14.58
N LYS A 417 -3.08 21.77 13.96
CA LYS A 417 -4.39 21.70 14.62
C LYS A 417 -4.41 20.69 15.77
N ILE A 418 -3.65 19.60 15.65
CA ILE A 418 -3.48 18.60 16.72
C ILE A 418 -2.46 19.10 17.74
N GLY A 419 -1.34 19.63 17.31
CA GLY A 419 -0.23 20.10 18.15
C GLY A 419 -0.60 21.24 19.08
N THR A 420 -1.46 22.16 18.63
CA THR A 420 -1.97 23.27 19.47
C THR A 420 -2.79 22.80 20.68
N LEU A 421 -3.17 21.52 20.75
CA LEU A 421 -3.77 20.93 21.95
C LEU A 421 -2.72 20.61 23.04
N TYR A 422 -1.45 20.50 22.67
CA TYR A 422 -0.36 20.03 23.53
C TYR A 422 0.76 21.07 23.70
N GLU A 423 0.98 21.92 22.71
CA GLU A 423 2.09 22.86 22.64
C GLU A 423 1.63 24.23 22.09
N HIS A 424 2.04 25.33 22.73
CA HIS A 424 1.54 26.67 22.40
C HIS A 424 2.18 27.34 21.17
N SER A 425 3.21 26.76 20.57
CA SER A 425 3.88 27.36 19.40
C SER A 425 4.62 26.30 18.58
N PRO A 426 3.91 25.36 17.97
CA PRO A 426 4.54 24.29 17.22
C PRO A 426 5.29 24.84 16.00
N ARG A 427 6.51 24.34 15.81
CA ARG A 427 7.39 24.57 14.66
C ARG A 427 7.73 23.22 14.06
N LEU A 428 7.15 22.93 12.91
CA LEU A 428 7.29 21.63 12.25
C LEU A 428 7.87 21.79 10.86
N PHE A 429 8.65 20.83 10.44
CA PHE A 429 9.07 20.69 9.04
C PHE A 429 8.90 19.27 8.56
N GLU A 430 8.86 19.10 7.25
CA GLU A 430 8.83 17.81 6.57
C GLU A 430 9.68 17.87 5.31
N VAL A 431 10.52 16.85 5.10
CA VAL A 431 11.21 16.59 3.83
C VAL A 431 10.53 15.40 3.18
N GLY A 432 9.88 15.62 2.04
CA GLY A 432 9.08 14.57 1.41
C GLY A 432 8.77 14.85 -0.05
N ARG A 433 8.06 13.90 -0.67
CA ARG A 433 7.65 14.01 -2.07
C ARG A 433 6.22 14.52 -2.18
N VAL A 434 6.00 15.33 -3.22
CA VAL A 434 4.69 15.72 -3.73
C VAL A 434 4.54 15.22 -5.17
N PHE A 435 3.31 15.04 -5.63
CA PHE A 435 3.02 14.31 -6.86
C PHE A 435 2.09 15.09 -7.78
N ARG A 436 2.33 15.02 -9.10
CA ARG A 436 1.48 15.63 -10.10
C ARG A 436 1.21 14.72 -11.30
N PRO A 437 0.02 14.82 -11.89
CA PRO A 437 -0.26 14.14 -13.15
C PRO A 437 0.60 14.70 -14.28
N ALA A 438 1.20 13.81 -15.06
CA ALA A 438 1.84 14.15 -16.32
C ALA A 438 1.39 13.19 -17.42
N ARG A 439 1.77 13.44 -18.69
CA ARG A 439 1.25 12.69 -19.84
C ARG A 439 1.52 11.20 -19.79
N ASN A 440 2.71 10.76 -19.34
CA ASN A 440 3.12 9.36 -19.39
C ASN A 440 3.24 8.76 -18.00
N THR A 441 4.01 9.40 -17.12
CA THR A 441 4.25 8.96 -15.73
C THR A 441 4.04 10.14 -14.81
N PRO A 442 3.51 9.95 -13.60
CA PRO A 442 3.42 11.01 -12.61
C PRO A 442 4.79 11.65 -12.35
N GLU A 443 4.78 12.96 -12.12
CA GLU A 443 5.97 13.68 -11.68
C GLU A 443 6.05 13.65 -10.15
N GLU A 444 7.24 13.33 -9.64
CA GLU A 444 7.56 13.34 -8.21
C GLU A 444 8.58 14.44 -7.93
N HIS A 445 8.29 15.28 -6.95
CA HIS A 445 9.18 16.38 -6.58
C HIS A 445 9.53 16.29 -5.11
N MET A 446 10.84 16.29 -4.80
CA MET A 446 11.35 16.33 -3.44
C MET A 446 11.30 17.76 -2.93
N MET A 447 10.60 17.97 -1.82
CA MET A 447 10.34 19.27 -1.22
C MET A 447 10.78 19.31 0.23
N LEU A 448 11.17 20.48 0.70
CA LEU A 448 11.22 20.86 2.11
C LEU A 448 10.04 21.76 2.40
N ALA A 449 9.18 21.38 3.33
CA ALA A 449 8.10 22.23 3.81
C ALA A 449 8.23 22.51 5.30
N CYS A 450 7.78 23.67 5.70
CA CYS A 450 7.80 24.10 7.09
C CYS A 450 6.50 24.81 7.43
N ILE A 451 6.01 24.60 8.65
CA ILE A 451 4.84 25.26 9.20
C ILE A 451 5.11 25.69 10.64
N LEU A 452 4.70 26.87 10.98
CA LEU A 452 4.81 27.39 12.34
C LEU A 452 3.51 28.11 12.75
N SER A 453 3.17 28.02 14.03
CA SER A 453 2.03 28.72 14.62
C SER A 453 2.45 29.39 15.93
N GLY A 454 1.76 30.44 16.34
CA GLY A 454 2.03 31.13 17.59
C GLY A 454 1.26 32.42 17.76
N THR A 455 1.41 33.02 18.93
CA THR A 455 0.66 34.20 19.40
C THR A 455 1.33 35.55 19.08
N LYS A 456 2.43 35.55 18.29
CA LYS A 456 3.12 36.79 17.93
C LYS A 456 2.15 37.80 17.27
N LYS A 457 2.34 39.08 17.55
CA LYS A 457 1.57 40.17 16.91
C LYS A 457 1.63 40.06 15.38
N SER A 458 0.61 40.62 14.72
CA SER A 458 0.43 40.61 13.26
C SER A 458 1.76 40.79 12.51
N GLY A 459 2.11 39.81 11.65
CA GLY A 459 3.34 39.82 10.85
C GLY A 459 4.60 39.26 11.53
N GLY A 460 4.69 39.24 12.85
CA GLY A 460 5.91 38.80 13.55
C GLY A 460 6.28 37.33 13.28
N LEU A 461 5.29 36.47 13.10
CA LEU A 461 5.51 35.06 12.76
C LEU A 461 5.98 34.91 11.29
N TYR A 462 5.49 35.76 10.38
CA TYR A 462 5.92 35.79 9.00
C TYR A 462 7.41 36.13 8.87
N TYR A 463 7.86 37.17 9.60
CA TYR A 463 9.27 37.55 9.62
C TYR A 463 10.17 36.51 10.30
N GLU A 464 9.66 35.78 11.29
CA GLU A 464 10.38 34.65 11.88
C GLU A 464 10.62 33.54 10.82
N ALA A 465 9.59 33.17 10.05
CA ALA A 465 9.73 32.19 8.98
C ALA A 465 10.65 32.69 7.86
N LYS A 466 10.61 34.01 7.54
CA LYS A 466 11.53 34.62 6.59
C LYS A 466 12.98 34.51 7.06
N GLY A 467 13.26 34.85 8.32
CA GLY A 467 14.59 34.71 8.90
C GLY A 467 15.06 33.25 8.96
N THR A 468 14.15 32.29 9.17
CA THR A 468 14.47 30.86 9.05
C THR A 468 14.93 30.49 7.64
N LEU A 469 14.26 31.02 6.61
CA LEU A 469 14.65 30.79 5.22
C LEU A 469 16.00 31.43 4.88
N GLU A 470 16.25 32.64 5.33
CA GLU A 470 17.52 33.35 5.16
C GLU A 470 18.66 32.55 5.80
N ALA A 471 18.50 32.13 7.06
CA ALA A 471 19.50 31.32 7.76
C ALA A 471 19.72 29.95 7.07
N LEU A 472 18.65 29.30 6.61
CA LEU A 472 18.76 28.03 5.91
C LEU A 472 19.55 28.15 4.61
N VAL A 473 19.32 29.22 3.83
CA VAL A 473 19.99 29.47 2.55
C VAL A 473 21.46 29.82 2.79
N GLU A 474 21.76 30.60 3.82
CA GLU A 474 23.13 30.91 4.26
C GLU A 474 23.89 29.64 4.66
N GLU A 475 23.29 28.73 5.44
CA GLU A 475 23.88 27.45 5.81
C GLU A 475 24.16 26.56 4.58
N CYS A 476 23.33 26.68 3.53
CA CYS A 476 23.58 26.02 2.24
C CYS A 476 24.73 26.68 1.44
N GLY A 477 25.29 27.80 1.92
CA GLY A 477 26.35 28.56 1.22
C GLY A 477 25.84 29.38 0.05
N LEU A 478 24.60 29.81 0.10
CA LEU A 478 23.94 30.63 -0.92
C LEU A 478 23.63 32.02 -0.32
N ASP A 479 24.00 33.07 -1.03
CA ASP A 479 23.93 34.46 -0.53
C ASP A 479 22.79 35.27 -1.18
N ASP A 480 22.11 34.76 -2.21
CA ASP A 480 21.23 35.54 -3.07
C ASP A 480 19.77 35.03 -3.00
N ILE A 481 19.14 35.22 -1.84
CA ILE A 481 17.71 34.90 -1.63
C ILE A 481 16.84 36.14 -1.80
N TRP A 482 15.81 36.02 -2.63
CA TRP A 482 14.83 37.07 -2.90
C TRP A 482 13.41 36.66 -2.54
N PHE A 483 12.64 37.62 -2.03
CA PHE A 483 11.23 37.47 -1.71
C PHE A 483 10.41 38.36 -2.63
N ARG A 484 9.87 37.78 -3.71
CA ARG A 484 9.09 38.49 -4.71
C ARG A 484 7.61 38.39 -4.43
N GLU A 485 6.86 39.37 -4.93
CA GLU A 485 5.39 39.34 -4.88
C GLU A 485 4.86 38.12 -5.63
N VAL A 486 3.85 37.46 -5.05
CA VAL A 486 3.18 36.32 -5.71
C VAL A 486 2.31 36.84 -6.82
N ASP A 487 2.61 36.48 -8.08
CA ASP A 487 1.74 36.80 -9.22
C ASP A 487 0.48 35.90 -9.18
N PRO A 488 -0.72 36.43 -8.95
CA PRO A 488 -1.95 35.66 -8.91
C PRO A 488 -2.30 34.96 -10.23
N LYS A 489 -1.70 35.40 -11.36
CA LYS A 489 -1.92 34.85 -12.69
C LYS A 489 -0.88 33.81 -13.09
N ALA A 490 0.23 33.76 -12.40
CA ALA A 490 1.27 32.78 -12.66
C ALA A 490 0.87 31.41 -12.08
N SER A 491 0.06 30.68 -12.82
CA SER A 491 -0.19 29.26 -12.57
C SER A 491 1.04 28.43 -12.94
N VAL A 492 2.17 28.68 -12.27
CA VAL A 492 3.41 27.95 -12.52
C VAL A 492 3.74 27.16 -11.26
N TRP A 493 3.75 25.85 -11.47
CA TRP A 493 4.19 24.84 -10.50
C TRP A 493 5.26 25.37 -9.52
N PRO A 494 5.15 24.96 -8.22
CA PRO A 494 4.29 23.88 -7.75
C PRO A 494 2.94 24.31 -7.13
N PHE A 495 2.43 25.53 -7.25
CA PHE A 495 1.47 26.08 -6.30
C PHE A 495 0.22 26.66 -6.93
N THR A 496 -0.93 26.11 -6.54
CA THR A 496 -2.24 26.74 -6.70
C THR A 496 -2.84 27.17 -5.35
N LEU A 497 -2.00 27.29 -4.32
CA LEU A 497 -2.42 27.66 -2.95
C LEU A 497 -2.89 29.12 -2.79
N LEU A 498 -3.05 29.87 -3.89
CA LEU A 498 -3.35 31.32 -3.88
C LEU A 498 -4.52 31.71 -2.98
N GLY A 499 -5.58 30.89 -2.93
CA GLY A 499 -6.74 31.15 -2.07
C GLY A 499 -6.48 30.99 -0.57
N THR A 500 -5.42 30.28 -0.22
CA THR A 500 -5.03 30.04 1.19
C THR A 500 -3.98 31.02 1.70
N MET A 501 -3.40 31.82 0.82
CA MET A 501 -2.34 32.77 1.13
C MET A 501 -2.94 34.10 1.63
N HIS A 502 -2.30 34.70 2.63
CA HIS A 502 -2.63 36.05 3.06
C HIS A 502 -2.27 37.06 1.98
N PRO A 503 -3.17 37.99 1.56
CA PRO A 503 -2.96 38.88 0.42
C PRO A 503 -1.73 39.79 0.52
N HIS A 504 -1.29 40.13 1.73
CA HIS A 504 -0.16 41.05 1.97
C HIS A 504 1.05 40.38 2.64
N ARG A 505 0.94 39.12 3.07
CA ARG A 505 2.01 38.37 3.71
C ARG A 505 2.23 37.05 3.01
N SER A 506 2.58 37.17 1.74
CA SER A 506 2.94 36.06 0.86
C SER A 506 4.06 36.50 -0.10
N ALA A 507 5.00 35.64 -0.30
CA ALA A 507 6.12 35.86 -1.20
C ALA A 507 6.49 34.60 -1.98
N GLN A 508 6.87 34.77 -3.22
CA GLN A 508 7.62 33.80 -3.99
C GLN A 508 9.09 33.87 -3.53
N VAL A 509 9.68 32.71 -3.25
CA VAL A 509 11.08 32.60 -2.87
C VAL A 509 11.92 32.25 -4.09
N GLU A 510 12.92 33.07 -4.34
CA GLU A 510 13.88 32.90 -5.44
C GLU A 510 15.30 32.84 -4.87
N ILE A 511 16.16 32.03 -5.50
CA ILE A 511 17.60 32.01 -5.26
C ILE A 511 18.26 32.33 -6.61
N GLY A 512 19.02 33.42 -6.65
CA GLY A 512 19.47 33.98 -7.91
C GLY A 512 18.29 34.32 -8.81
N THR A 513 18.21 33.69 -9.98
CA THR A 513 17.10 33.88 -10.94
C THR A 513 16.07 32.74 -10.92
N LYS A 514 16.26 31.74 -10.07
CA LYS A 514 15.41 30.55 -10.02
C LYS A 514 14.40 30.65 -8.88
N ARG A 515 13.15 30.39 -9.20
CA ARG A 515 12.14 30.19 -8.20
C ARG A 515 12.32 28.84 -7.54
N VAL A 516 12.45 28.87 -6.22
CA VAL A 516 12.64 27.66 -5.40
C VAL A 516 11.41 27.33 -4.55
N GLY A 517 10.53 28.29 -4.30
CA GLY A 517 9.36 28.02 -3.46
C GLY A 517 8.50 29.23 -3.11
N TYR A 518 7.77 29.12 -2.00
CA TYR A 518 6.89 30.16 -1.47
C TYR A 518 6.94 30.20 0.05
N LEU A 519 6.71 31.42 0.57
CA LEU A 519 6.49 31.72 1.98
C LEU A 519 5.19 32.51 2.11
N PHE A 520 4.29 32.09 2.97
CA PHE A 520 3.06 32.86 3.24
C PHE A 520 2.49 32.64 4.64
N GLU A 521 1.82 33.67 5.15
CA GLU A 521 0.89 33.52 6.26
C GLU A 521 -0.42 32.94 5.71
N VAL A 522 -0.98 31.97 6.41
CA VAL A 522 -2.23 31.31 6.01
C VAL A 522 -3.40 32.29 6.19
N HIS A 523 -4.24 32.40 5.16
CA HIS A 523 -5.43 33.26 5.21
C HIS A 523 -6.31 32.91 6.42
N PRO A 524 -6.90 33.91 7.13
CA PRO A 524 -7.71 33.69 8.32
C PRO A 524 -8.80 32.62 8.20
N ASP A 525 -9.38 32.46 7.02
CA ASP A 525 -10.46 31.49 6.77
C ASP A 525 -10.01 30.02 6.81
N PHE A 526 -8.71 29.75 6.65
CA PHE A 526 -8.15 28.40 6.61
C PHE A 526 -7.34 28.03 7.85
N ARG A 527 -6.92 29.01 8.64
CA ARG A 527 -6.09 28.79 9.81
C ARG A 527 -6.88 28.28 11.01
N ALA A 528 -6.17 27.79 12.03
CA ALA A 528 -6.67 27.55 13.36
C ALA A 528 -6.91 28.90 14.11
N ARG A 529 -7.06 28.87 15.43
CA ARG A 529 -7.28 30.07 16.25
C ARG A 529 -6.13 31.08 16.19
N GLU A 530 -4.90 30.60 15.98
CA GLU A 530 -3.67 31.39 15.95
C GLU A 530 -3.17 31.61 14.52
N PRO A 531 -2.36 32.66 14.26
CA PRO A 531 -1.66 32.83 13.00
C PRO A 531 -0.82 31.59 12.69
N VAL A 532 -0.81 31.21 11.40
CA VAL A 532 -0.03 30.09 10.86
C VAL A 532 0.77 30.63 9.68
N VAL A 533 2.04 30.30 9.62
CA VAL A 533 2.91 30.60 8.49
C VAL A 533 3.44 29.31 7.89
N PHE A 534 3.54 29.26 6.61
CA PHE A 534 4.00 28.09 5.86
C PHE A 534 4.98 28.50 4.77
N PHE A 535 5.99 27.68 4.55
CA PHE A 535 6.80 27.73 3.33
C PHE A 535 7.06 26.31 2.79
N GLU A 536 7.27 26.22 1.49
CA GLU A 536 7.60 24.98 0.79
C GLU A 536 8.59 25.29 -0.33
N LEU A 537 9.69 24.51 -0.35
CA LEU A 537 10.83 24.72 -1.24
C LEU A 537 11.14 23.45 -2.04
N SER A 538 11.50 23.61 -3.31
CA SER A 538 12.01 22.52 -4.17
C SER A 538 13.48 22.24 -3.86
N ILE A 539 13.75 21.09 -3.27
CA ILE A 539 15.13 20.68 -2.92
C ILE A 539 16.01 20.56 -4.18
N PRO A 540 15.57 19.96 -5.32
CA PRO A 540 16.37 19.89 -6.52
C PRO A 540 16.74 21.29 -7.09
N ASN A 541 15.83 22.27 -6.96
CA ASN A 541 16.11 23.62 -7.45
C ASN A 541 17.17 24.33 -6.60
N ILE A 542 17.17 24.09 -5.29
CA ILE A 542 18.22 24.62 -4.39
C ILE A 542 19.54 23.91 -4.64
N LEU A 543 19.55 22.59 -4.73
CA LEU A 543 20.76 21.79 -4.94
C LEU A 543 21.50 22.18 -6.22
N GLY A 544 20.75 22.52 -7.28
CA GLY A 544 21.32 22.93 -8.56
C GLY A 544 22.14 24.23 -8.53
N ASP A 545 21.97 25.06 -7.50
CA ASP A 545 22.64 26.35 -7.35
C ASP A 545 23.71 26.35 -6.24
N ILE A 546 23.84 25.23 -5.49
CA ILE A 546 24.85 25.13 -4.44
C ILE A 546 26.25 25.12 -5.06
N SER A 547 27.02 26.17 -4.79
CA SER A 547 28.44 26.18 -5.06
C SER A 547 29.14 25.25 -4.07
N GLN A 548 29.81 24.21 -4.56
CA GLN A 548 30.60 23.29 -3.72
C GLN A 548 31.85 23.97 -3.11
N LYS A 549 32.11 25.22 -3.45
CA LYS A 549 33.26 25.99 -2.95
C LYS A 549 32.76 27.22 -2.20
N ARG A 550 32.78 27.17 -0.88
CA ARG A 550 32.77 28.40 -0.07
C ARG A 550 34.06 29.17 -0.38
N GLU A 551 33.93 30.31 -1.04
CA GLU A 551 35.06 31.19 -1.24
C GLU A 551 35.43 31.87 0.08
N PHE A 552 36.65 31.70 0.50
CA PHE A 552 37.17 32.43 1.66
C PHE A 552 37.27 33.93 1.32
N ARG A 553 36.45 34.76 1.98
CA ARG A 553 36.59 36.22 1.98
C ARG A 553 37.35 36.64 3.24
N ALA A 554 38.52 37.23 3.04
CA ALA A 554 39.31 37.72 4.15
C ALA A 554 38.55 38.83 4.88
N ILE A 555 38.54 38.79 6.21
CA ILE A 555 37.97 39.86 7.04
C ILE A 555 38.68 41.18 6.67
N PRO A 556 37.90 42.24 6.32
CA PRO A 556 38.48 43.52 5.95
C PRO A 556 39.36 44.07 7.09
N ARG A 557 40.56 44.50 6.73
CA ARG A 557 41.54 45.03 7.71
C ARG A 557 41.31 46.50 8.08
N PHE A 558 40.48 47.19 7.29
CA PHE A 558 40.20 48.61 7.46
C PHE A 558 38.78 48.83 7.97
N PRO A 559 38.58 49.83 8.85
CA PRO A 559 37.27 50.07 9.44
C PRO A 559 36.24 50.51 8.39
N ALA A 560 35.03 50.07 8.57
CA ALA A 560 33.88 50.53 7.79
C ALA A 560 33.44 51.92 8.23
N MET A 561 32.82 52.66 7.31
CA MET A 561 32.14 53.93 7.61
C MET A 561 30.64 53.74 7.37
N VAL A 562 29.81 53.87 8.40
CA VAL A 562 28.35 53.77 8.30
C VAL A 562 27.77 55.17 8.12
N ARG A 563 26.78 55.31 7.24
CA ARG A 563 25.96 56.51 7.04
C ARG A 563 24.50 56.13 6.97
N ASP A 564 23.69 56.95 7.59
CA ASP A 564 22.25 56.78 7.57
C ASP A 564 21.65 57.58 6.42
N LEU A 565 20.69 56.96 5.76
CA LEU A 565 19.93 57.58 4.69
C LEU A 565 18.44 57.32 4.85
N SER A 566 17.66 58.37 4.93
CA SER A 566 16.18 58.24 5.00
C SER A 566 15.57 58.62 3.67
N VAL A 567 14.73 57.76 3.13
CA VAL A 567 14.09 57.94 1.81
C VAL A 567 12.59 57.93 1.98
N LEU A 568 11.94 58.99 1.56
CA LEU A 568 10.48 59.13 1.55
C LEU A 568 9.94 58.63 0.20
N VAL A 569 9.16 57.58 0.25
CA VAL A 569 8.59 56.90 -0.91
C VAL A 569 7.07 56.79 -0.82
N HIS A 570 6.39 56.43 -1.88
CA HIS A 570 4.98 56.06 -1.84
C HIS A 570 4.78 54.83 -0.95
N LYS A 571 3.63 54.74 -0.24
CA LYS A 571 3.38 53.65 0.69
C LYS A 571 3.46 52.25 0.04
N ASP A 572 3.07 52.17 -1.26
CA ASP A 572 3.10 50.91 -2.02
C ASP A 572 4.50 50.58 -2.59
N GLU A 573 5.48 51.54 -2.49
CA GLU A 573 6.83 51.29 -2.96
C GLU A 573 7.54 50.25 -2.12
N ARG A 574 8.26 49.36 -2.73
CA ARG A 574 8.95 48.25 -2.04
C ARG A 574 10.31 48.73 -1.55
N ALA A 575 10.69 48.25 -0.37
CA ALA A 575 12.03 48.50 0.17
C ALA A 575 13.13 47.98 -0.79
N ASP A 576 12.89 46.80 -1.39
CA ASP A 576 13.83 46.17 -2.33
C ASP A 576 14.11 47.11 -3.55
N SER A 577 13.07 47.78 -4.10
CA SER A 577 13.26 48.72 -5.18
C SER A 577 14.19 49.88 -4.81
N VAL A 578 14.13 50.31 -3.55
CA VAL A 578 14.99 51.38 -3.02
C VAL A 578 16.40 50.87 -2.79
N ILE A 579 16.55 49.68 -2.22
CA ILE A 579 17.83 48.99 -2.02
C ILE A 579 18.54 48.78 -3.33
N ASP A 580 17.84 48.26 -4.38
CA ASP A 580 18.38 48.04 -5.72
C ASP A 580 18.97 49.34 -6.30
N VAL A 581 18.32 50.49 -6.13
CA VAL A 581 18.83 51.78 -6.62
C VAL A 581 20.04 52.23 -5.81
N ILE A 582 20.05 52.02 -4.48
CA ILE A 582 21.18 52.34 -3.62
C ILE A 582 22.39 51.52 -3.99
N GLU A 583 22.25 50.21 -4.10
CA GLU A 583 23.35 49.27 -4.42
C GLU A 583 23.94 49.54 -5.80
N ASN A 584 23.07 49.66 -6.83
CA ASN A 584 23.53 49.94 -8.20
C ASN A 584 24.24 51.29 -8.33
N SER A 585 23.92 52.29 -7.50
CA SER A 585 24.53 53.61 -7.54
C SER A 585 25.68 53.80 -6.54
N GLY A 586 25.77 52.93 -5.50
CA GLY A 586 26.75 53.01 -4.44
C GLY A 586 28.19 52.69 -4.87
N GLY A 587 28.34 51.85 -5.91
CA GLY A 587 29.63 51.45 -6.48
C GLY A 587 30.41 50.53 -5.57
N GLN A 588 31.68 50.28 -5.91
CA GLN A 588 32.53 49.25 -5.22
C GLN A 588 32.85 49.55 -3.77
N LEU A 589 32.65 50.78 -3.29
CA LEU A 589 32.89 51.12 -1.89
C LEU A 589 31.71 50.86 -0.96
N LEU A 590 30.52 50.68 -1.49
CA LEU A 590 29.33 50.29 -0.73
C LEU A 590 29.42 48.79 -0.50
N ALA A 591 29.60 48.40 0.73
CA ALA A 591 29.79 47.00 1.14
C ALA A 591 28.45 46.34 1.55
N ASP A 592 27.52 47.15 2.11
CA ASP A 592 26.26 46.64 2.60
C ASP A 592 25.18 47.75 2.71
N VAL A 593 23.90 47.37 2.62
CA VAL A 593 22.74 48.25 2.77
C VAL A 593 21.74 47.57 3.68
N ASP A 594 21.48 48.10 4.85
CA ASP A 594 20.52 47.54 5.81
C ASP A 594 19.36 48.49 6.05
N LEU A 595 18.11 48.00 5.94
CA LEU A 595 16.90 48.74 6.30
C LEU A 595 16.66 48.59 7.80
N PHE A 596 17.01 49.60 8.59
CA PHE A 596 16.92 49.53 10.04
C PHE A 596 15.65 50.16 10.62
N ASP A 597 14.97 51.04 9.89
CA ASP A 597 13.73 51.68 10.37
C ASP A 597 12.72 51.94 9.24
N TYR A 598 11.48 51.86 9.61
CA TYR A 598 10.32 52.04 8.74
C TYR A 598 9.25 52.84 9.49
N TYR A 599 8.78 53.91 8.90
CA TYR A 599 7.78 54.76 9.54
C TYR A 599 6.67 55.19 8.56
N GLU A 600 5.42 54.92 8.95
CA GLU A 600 4.21 55.42 8.34
C GLU A 600 3.49 56.32 9.34
N GLY A 601 3.19 57.58 8.97
CA GLY A 601 2.48 58.49 9.88
C GLY A 601 2.04 59.79 9.22
N SER A 602 1.13 60.49 9.91
CA SER A 602 0.47 61.71 9.43
C SER A 602 1.41 62.88 9.10
N GLY A 603 2.70 62.78 9.48
CA GLY A 603 3.72 63.79 9.19
C GLY A 603 4.20 63.83 7.73
N PHE A 604 3.89 62.84 6.92
CA PHE A 604 4.41 62.71 5.50
C PHE A 604 3.30 62.68 4.44
N GLY A 605 2.02 62.79 4.86
CA GLY A 605 0.84 62.54 4.01
C GLY A 605 0.38 61.09 4.10
N GLU A 606 -0.89 60.82 3.77
CA GLU A 606 -1.52 59.50 3.91
C GLU A 606 -0.99 58.42 2.94
N ASP A 607 -0.28 58.85 1.88
CA ASP A 607 0.19 58.00 0.79
C ASP A 607 1.71 57.81 0.78
N ARG A 608 2.43 58.23 1.85
CA ARG A 608 3.88 58.13 1.91
C ARG A 608 4.38 57.42 3.14
N LYS A 609 5.56 56.75 3.00
CA LYS A 609 6.31 56.11 4.06
C LYS A 609 7.79 56.50 4.00
N SER A 610 8.44 56.51 5.15
CA SER A 610 9.86 56.75 5.27
C SER A 610 10.60 55.43 5.50
N LEU A 611 11.59 55.14 4.71
CA LEU A 611 12.48 53.98 4.85
C LEU A 611 13.89 54.51 5.24
N ALA A 612 14.45 54.01 6.31
CA ALA A 612 15.74 54.43 6.82
C ALA A 612 16.77 53.30 6.66
N PHE A 613 17.87 53.58 6.01
CA PHE A 613 18.90 52.63 5.63
C PHE A 613 20.26 52.95 6.30
N HIS A 614 20.96 51.95 6.80
CA HIS A 614 22.37 52.00 7.07
C HIS A 614 23.14 51.67 5.79
N LEU A 615 23.97 52.55 5.33
CA LEU A 615 24.87 52.39 4.20
C LEU A 615 26.28 52.12 4.76
N VAL A 616 26.78 50.92 4.56
CA VAL A 616 28.12 50.51 5.05
C VAL A 616 29.14 50.66 3.91
N PHE A 617 30.06 51.62 4.05
CA PHE A 617 31.14 51.80 3.10
C PHE A 617 32.43 51.22 3.64
N GLN A 618 33.12 50.42 2.85
CA GLN A 618 34.39 49.79 3.23
C GLN A 618 35.32 49.55 2.02
N SER A 619 36.62 49.54 2.27
CA SER A 619 37.61 49.13 1.27
C SER A 619 38.51 48.03 1.85
N SER A 620 38.84 47.02 1.04
CA SER A 620 39.78 45.98 1.37
C SER A 620 41.26 46.47 1.33
N GLU A 621 41.52 47.61 0.69
CA GLU A 621 42.88 48.08 0.41
C GLU A 621 43.35 49.19 1.36
N ARG A 622 42.45 50.03 1.88
CA ARG A 622 42.80 51.21 2.70
C ARG A 622 41.62 51.73 3.50
N THR A 623 41.92 52.57 4.50
CA THR A 623 40.91 53.35 5.20
C THR A 623 40.29 54.40 4.26
N LEU A 624 38.95 54.49 4.24
CA LEU A 624 38.20 55.48 3.43
C LEU A 624 38.33 56.87 4.07
N LYS A 625 38.24 57.91 3.21
CA LYS A 625 38.13 59.28 3.64
C LYS A 625 36.67 59.75 3.58
N ASP A 626 36.27 60.60 4.53
CA ASP A 626 34.91 61.14 4.57
C ASP A 626 34.42 61.71 3.23
N LYS A 627 35.28 62.41 2.52
CA LYS A 627 34.98 62.99 1.20
C LYS A 627 34.57 61.91 0.17
N GLU A 628 35.23 60.77 0.15
CA GLU A 628 34.94 59.70 -0.80
C GLU A 628 33.55 59.07 -0.55
N VAL A 629 33.22 58.91 0.74
CA VAL A 629 31.88 58.44 1.14
C VAL A 629 30.81 59.45 0.83
N LEU A 630 31.04 60.72 1.11
CA LEU A 630 30.11 61.80 0.79
C LEU A 630 29.86 61.92 -0.73
N ASP A 631 30.92 61.81 -1.54
CA ASP A 631 30.80 61.82 -2.99
C ASP A 631 29.90 60.67 -3.51
N ARG A 632 29.99 59.48 -2.88
CA ARG A 632 29.09 58.33 -3.19
C ARG A 632 27.67 58.60 -2.74
N ILE A 633 27.44 59.13 -1.55
CA ILE A 633 26.12 59.48 -1.07
C ILE A 633 25.44 60.49 -2.01
N VAL A 634 26.17 61.43 -2.56
CA VAL A 634 25.61 62.38 -3.55
C VAL A 634 25.16 61.65 -4.79
N VAL A 635 25.90 60.66 -5.27
CA VAL A 635 25.49 59.85 -6.44
C VAL A 635 24.21 59.03 -6.10
N ILE A 636 24.16 58.40 -4.93
CA ILE A 636 22.98 57.64 -4.46
C ILE A 636 21.77 58.57 -4.35
N LYS A 637 21.92 59.71 -3.66
CA LYS A 637 20.82 60.70 -3.53
C LYS A 637 20.30 61.16 -4.89
N ARG A 638 21.17 61.36 -5.87
CA ARG A 638 20.75 61.72 -7.23
C ARG A 638 19.97 60.58 -7.90
N ALA A 639 20.46 59.35 -7.84
CA ALA A 639 19.77 58.19 -8.42
C ALA A 639 18.39 57.96 -7.81
N LEU A 640 18.24 58.15 -6.51
CA LEU A 640 16.94 58.07 -5.81
C LEU A 640 16.01 59.23 -6.27
N GLY A 641 16.53 60.45 -6.41
CA GLY A 641 15.79 61.58 -6.91
C GLY A 641 15.30 61.42 -8.37
N GLU A 642 16.07 60.77 -9.24
CA GLU A 642 15.69 60.43 -10.59
C GLU A 642 14.48 59.46 -10.68
N ARG A 643 14.24 58.70 -9.57
CA ARG A 643 13.04 57.87 -9.39
C ARG A 643 11.85 58.62 -8.79
N GLY A 644 12.03 59.92 -8.46
CA GLY A 644 11.02 60.74 -7.81
C GLY A 644 10.91 60.49 -6.30
N TRP A 645 11.89 59.84 -5.69
CA TRP A 645 11.95 59.63 -4.23
C TRP A 645 12.69 60.76 -3.56
N GLU A 646 12.17 61.19 -2.42
CA GLU A 646 12.71 62.31 -1.66
C GLU A 646 13.65 61.79 -0.56
N VAL A 647 14.92 62.22 -0.61
CA VAL A 647 15.87 61.91 0.43
C VAL A 647 15.84 62.96 1.54
N ARG A 648 15.68 62.54 2.77
CA ARG A 648 15.67 63.39 3.93
C ARG A 648 17.03 63.43 4.60
N GLU A 649 17.41 64.59 5.15
CA GLU A 649 18.64 64.76 5.91
C GLU A 649 18.45 64.40 7.36
#